data_66aa35d1a552adf55603df1fb2382c68
#
_entry.id   66aa35d1a552adf55603df1fb2382c68
#
_cell.length_a   1.000
_cell.length_b   1.000
_cell.length_c   1.000
_cell.angle_alpha   90.00
_cell.angle_beta   90.00
_cell.angle_gamma   90.00
#
_symmetry.space_group_name_H-M   'P 1'
#
loop_
_entity.id
_entity.type
_entity.pdbx_description
1 polymer ?
#
loop_
_entity_poly.entity_id
_entity_poly.type
_entity_poly.pdbx_seq_one_letter_code
_entity_poly.pdbx_strand_id
1 'polypeptide(L)'
;MRRFALLVCPLVIALDASDLTAQSADAGRKTFETVCARCHGGDGNGGEMGPPIVFKLSAHDDRQLEKLIREGVPAKGMPPNLVPDAEMAALLKFLRTIERRAPPVVRMKVQTTDGRALDGEVLGEGLTDLQLRTDDKRVHLLRRSGELFRPVTSEVSWPTYNGDPGGNRYTTATEINPETVKRLAPQWIFPVPDSGQLQVTPIVVDGIMYVTARNECYALDAGTGRQMWHYKRPRTAKTAGGNANRGAAVAGDRLFMMTDHAHLIALDRFTGELIWDSELEDWRKNYAASSAPLPAGNLIISGVSGGEHGANGFVAAFDQETGKEVWRFWTVPKPGQPGSETWEGKDIEHGGAPTWFTGSYDPELDLVYWPTGNPGKEYNGDDRKGDNLYANSILALDRKTGLLKWYYQFVPHDLWDWDATQTSVLIDAPWQGRPGKLMLHANRNGFFYVFDRRDGRLLLAKPFVKNLTWATGIGTDGRPIKVPGQDPSPNGTKVCPSQDGATNWFSPSFNPATGLYYVQTFEKCSIYTKSEQGEWESGKTYLGGSQKTATDPKPQRILRAIDIRTGAIAWELPQTGPANSWGGTLTTATGLVFVAEDSGALIAADARSGRILWSFPTNQTWKASPMTYMFDKKQYVAIAAGSNIIALAVQ
;
A
#
# COMPACT_ATOMS: atom_id res chain seq x y z
N MET A 1 -72.07 -52.87 16.44
CA MET A 1 -72.23 -51.40 16.39
C MET A 1 -71.36 -50.77 17.47
N ARG A 2 -70.20 -50.26 17.13
CA ARG A 2 -69.35 -49.54 18.05
C ARG A 2 -69.24 -48.11 17.52
N ARG A 3 -69.66 -47.13 18.30
CA ARG A 3 -69.57 -45.69 18.01
C ARG A 3 -68.19 -45.22 18.38
N PHE A 4 -67.50 -44.65 17.42
CA PHE A 4 -66.25 -43.87 17.65
C PHE A 4 -66.62 -42.40 17.90
N ALA A 5 -66.25 -41.87 19.04
CA ALA A 5 -66.32 -40.46 19.37
C ALA A 5 -64.96 -39.78 18.93
N LEU A 6 -65.09 -38.80 18.03
CA LEU A 6 -63.93 -37.92 17.69
C LEU A 6 -63.77 -36.87 18.80
N LEU A 7 -62.61 -36.91 19.45
CA LEU A 7 -62.12 -35.80 20.28
C LEU A 7 -61.45 -34.78 19.38
N VAL A 8 -62.00 -33.59 19.26
CA VAL A 8 -61.33 -32.42 18.65
C VAL A 8 -60.56 -31.73 19.75
N CYS A 9 -59.20 -31.78 19.64
CA CYS A 9 -58.29 -31.05 20.49
C CYS A 9 -57.99 -29.66 19.86
N PRO A 10 -58.21 -28.54 20.55
CA PRO A 10 -57.85 -27.24 20.01
C PRO A 10 -56.34 -27.06 20.09
N LEU A 11 -55.70 -26.93 18.92
CA LEU A 11 -54.27 -26.55 18.80
C LEU A 11 -54.14 -25.08 19.17
N VAL A 12 -53.68 -24.79 20.37
CA VAL A 12 -53.25 -23.44 20.77
C VAL A 12 -51.85 -23.23 20.19
N ILE A 13 -51.73 -22.47 19.11
CA ILE A 13 -50.45 -22.01 18.57
C ILE A 13 -49.96 -20.94 19.53
N ALA A 14 -49.04 -21.31 20.42
CA ALA A 14 -48.23 -20.36 21.15
C ALA A 14 -47.22 -19.77 20.16
N LEU A 15 -47.43 -18.54 19.69
CA LEU A 15 -46.43 -17.78 18.99
C LEU A 15 -45.29 -17.49 20.00
N ASP A 16 -44.14 -18.07 19.76
CA ASP A 16 -42.92 -17.88 20.57
C ASP A 16 -42.50 -16.42 20.56
N ALA A 17 -42.28 -15.84 21.73
CA ALA A 17 -41.78 -14.45 21.89
C ALA A 17 -40.44 -14.24 21.23
N SER A 18 -39.69 -15.30 20.91
CA SER A 18 -38.45 -15.30 20.16
C SER A 18 -38.61 -14.91 18.68
N ASP A 19 -39.70 -15.32 18.02
CA ASP A 19 -39.97 -14.97 16.61
C ASP A 19 -40.32 -13.49 16.44
N LEU A 20 -41.03 -12.89 17.39
CA LEU A 20 -41.37 -11.46 17.39
C LEU A 20 -40.13 -10.56 17.63
N THR A 21 -39.16 -11.06 18.38
CA THR A 21 -37.90 -10.33 18.60
C THR A 21 -36.97 -10.37 17.38
N ALA A 22 -36.93 -11.48 16.67
CA ALA A 22 -36.12 -11.63 15.45
C ALA A 22 -36.69 -10.78 14.29
N GLN A 23 -38.02 -10.80 14.07
CA GLN A 23 -38.66 -9.97 13.06
C GLN A 23 -38.50 -8.47 13.30
N SER A 24 -38.49 -8.01 14.57
CA SER A 24 -38.29 -6.60 14.89
C SER A 24 -36.83 -6.16 14.71
N ALA A 25 -35.84 -7.04 14.91
CA ALA A 25 -34.44 -6.77 14.66
C ALA A 25 -34.12 -6.66 13.15
N ASP A 26 -34.74 -7.51 12.33
CA ASP A 26 -34.64 -7.46 10.87
C ASP A 26 -35.24 -6.17 10.28
N ALA A 27 -36.39 -5.72 10.79
CA ALA A 27 -36.98 -4.44 10.40
C ALA A 27 -36.06 -3.26 10.75
N GLY A 28 -35.50 -3.24 11.96
CA GLY A 28 -34.54 -2.21 12.40
C GLY A 28 -33.27 -2.21 11.59
N ARG A 29 -32.76 -3.39 11.23
CA ARG A 29 -31.60 -3.55 10.34
C ARG A 29 -31.86 -2.94 8.97
N LYS A 30 -33.01 -3.22 8.37
CA LYS A 30 -33.41 -2.66 7.07
C LYS A 30 -33.46 -1.14 7.11
N THR A 31 -34.05 -0.55 8.16
CA THR A 31 -34.08 0.91 8.34
C THR A 31 -32.66 1.47 8.52
N PHE A 32 -31.81 0.80 9.29
CA PHE A 32 -30.41 1.18 9.45
C PHE A 32 -29.66 1.16 8.11
N GLU A 33 -29.79 0.11 7.32
CA GLU A 33 -29.13 -0.06 6.02
C GLU A 33 -29.58 1.01 5.00
N THR A 34 -30.84 1.44 5.05
CA THR A 34 -31.37 2.45 4.13
C THR A 34 -31.07 3.88 4.55
N VAL A 35 -31.05 4.18 5.85
CA VAL A 35 -30.95 5.55 6.37
C VAL A 35 -29.54 5.86 6.90
N CYS A 36 -28.94 4.96 7.69
CA CYS A 36 -27.75 5.23 8.46
C CYS A 36 -26.46 4.68 7.83
N ALA A 37 -26.56 3.50 7.22
CA ALA A 37 -25.40 2.75 6.75
C ALA A 37 -24.62 3.46 5.63
N ARG A 38 -25.28 4.30 4.86
CA ARG A 38 -24.63 5.12 3.83
C ARG A 38 -23.53 6.00 4.40
N CYS A 39 -23.74 6.52 5.62
CA CYS A 39 -22.76 7.37 6.31
C CYS A 39 -21.93 6.57 7.31
N HIS A 40 -22.56 5.68 8.11
CA HIS A 40 -21.94 5.04 9.26
C HIS A 40 -21.47 3.60 9.00
N GLY A 41 -21.55 3.11 7.74
CA GLY A 41 -21.22 1.73 7.37
C GLY A 41 -22.31 0.72 7.75
N GLY A 42 -22.39 -0.40 7.04
CA GLY A 42 -23.43 -1.43 7.26
C GLY A 42 -23.36 -2.12 8.62
N ASP A 43 -22.23 -2.00 9.31
CA ASP A 43 -21.97 -2.53 10.65
C ASP A 43 -21.83 -1.45 11.75
N GLY A 44 -22.00 -0.17 11.37
CA GLY A 44 -21.88 0.96 12.29
C GLY A 44 -20.46 1.35 12.68
N ASN A 45 -19.44 0.76 12.05
CA ASN A 45 -18.03 1.06 12.31
C ASN A 45 -17.45 2.23 11.48
N GLY A 46 -18.30 3.10 10.96
CA GLY A 46 -17.97 4.21 10.10
C GLY A 46 -18.07 3.85 8.62
N GLY A 47 -18.35 4.84 7.79
CA GLY A 47 -18.48 4.76 6.34
C GLY A 47 -17.86 5.96 5.65
N GLU A 48 -18.10 6.08 4.35
CA GLU A 48 -17.54 7.17 3.53
C GLU A 48 -17.90 8.58 4.03
N MET A 49 -19.07 8.74 4.64
CA MET A 49 -19.63 10.04 4.99
C MET A 49 -19.85 10.26 6.48
N GLY A 50 -19.52 9.27 7.34
CA GLY A 50 -19.78 9.39 8.77
C GLY A 50 -18.89 8.52 9.66
N PRO A 51 -18.62 8.97 10.90
CA PRO A 51 -17.74 8.29 11.83
C PRO A 51 -18.35 6.97 12.36
N PRO A 52 -17.52 6.10 13.00
CA PRO A 52 -18.03 4.94 13.75
C PRO A 52 -18.99 5.39 14.86
N ILE A 53 -20.08 4.64 15.02
CA ILE A 53 -21.10 4.91 16.05
C ILE A 53 -21.18 3.83 17.13
N VAL A 54 -20.72 2.62 16.85
CA VAL A 54 -20.89 1.45 17.73
C VAL A 54 -20.44 1.67 19.18
N PHE A 55 -19.36 2.42 19.40
CA PHE A 55 -18.87 2.77 20.74
C PHE A 55 -19.51 4.04 21.33
N LYS A 56 -20.28 4.80 20.52
CA LYS A 56 -20.95 6.02 20.96
C LYS A 56 -22.40 5.75 21.38
N LEU A 57 -22.96 4.62 20.94
CA LEU A 57 -24.35 4.24 21.26
C LEU A 57 -24.57 4.08 22.76
N SER A 58 -23.61 3.49 23.48
CA SER A 58 -23.68 3.30 24.94
C SER A 58 -23.68 4.59 25.77
N ALA A 59 -23.21 5.69 25.17
CA ALA A 59 -23.20 7.01 25.84
C ALA A 59 -24.56 7.71 25.85
N HIS A 60 -25.56 7.16 25.16
CA HIS A 60 -26.88 7.77 24.97
C HIS A 60 -27.98 6.78 25.33
N ASP A 61 -29.01 7.23 26.03
CA ASP A 61 -30.25 6.46 26.18
C ASP A 61 -31.09 6.48 24.87
N ASP A 62 -32.17 5.70 24.81
CA ASP A 62 -32.99 5.58 23.60
C ASP A 62 -33.66 6.91 23.21
N ARG A 63 -34.05 7.74 24.18
CA ARG A 63 -34.63 9.06 23.90
C ARG A 63 -33.58 10.01 23.30
N GLN A 64 -32.38 9.96 23.83
CA GLN A 64 -31.25 10.77 23.32
C GLN A 64 -30.84 10.32 21.91
N LEU A 65 -30.81 9.00 21.65
CA LEU A 65 -30.55 8.46 20.31
C LEU A 65 -31.64 8.84 19.32
N GLU A 66 -32.90 8.71 19.70
CA GLU A 66 -34.03 9.12 18.88
C GLU A 66 -33.95 10.60 18.52
N LYS A 67 -33.72 11.47 19.52
CA LYS A 67 -33.53 12.91 19.31
C LYS A 67 -32.38 13.18 18.37
N LEU A 68 -31.21 12.54 18.59
CA LEU A 68 -30.03 12.68 17.76
C LEU A 68 -30.29 12.28 16.30
N ILE A 69 -31.01 11.19 16.08
CA ILE A 69 -31.36 10.69 14.73
C ILE A 69 -32.29 11.69 14.04
N ARG A 70 -33.32 12.18 14.73
CA ARG A 70 -34.31 13.09 14.16
C ARG A 70 -33.75 14.48 13.86
N GLU A 71 -32.99 15.04 14.79
CA GLU A 71 -32.43 16.38 14.67
C GLU A 71 -31.13 16.42 13.87
N GLY A 72 -30.39 15.30 13.81
CA GLY A 72 -29.05 15.23 13.24
C GLY A 72 -28.03 16.04 14.03
N VAL A 73 -26.87 16.25 13.42
CA VAL A 73 -25.80 17.17 13.89
C VAL A 73 -25.31 17.95 12.67
N PRO A 74 -26.09 18.90 12.12
CA PRO A 74 -25.77 19.57 10.85
C PRO A 74 -24.39 20.24 10.84
N ALA A 75 -23.97 20.79 11.99
CA ALA A 75 -22.64 21.39 12.15
C ALA A 75 -21.47 20.39 11.99
N LYS A 76 -21.75 19.06 12.06
CA LYS A 76 -20.78 17.97 11.87
C LYS A 76 -21.13 17.10 10.66
N GLY A 77 -21.98 17.58 9.76
CA GLY A 77 -22.35 16.89 8.53
C GLY A 77 -23.43 15.80 8.65
N MET A 78 -23.98 15.54 9.84
CA MET A 78 -25.08 14.58 10.00
C MET A 78 -26.43 15.29 9.78
N PRO A 79 -27.17 15.01 8.69
CA PRO A 79 -28.46 15.65 8.45
C PRO A 79 -29.56 15.13 9.40
N PRO A 80 -30.63 15.86 9.61
CA PRO A 80 -31.85 15.34 10.22
C PRO A 80 -32.41 14.15 9.42
N ASN A 81 -32.88 13.10 10.11
CA ASN A 81 -33.43 11.92 9.45
C ASN A 81 -34.88 11.71 9.84
N LEU A 82 -35.76 11.71 8.84
CA LEU A 82 -37.20 11.47 9.03
C LEU A 82 -37.51 9.98 9.05
N VAL A 83 -37.09 9.30 10.11
CA VAL A 83 -37.50 7.89 10.34
C VAL A 83 -38.91 7.87 10.86
N PRO A 84 -39.86 7.09 10.24
CA PRO A 84 -41.22 6.96 10.72
C PRO A 84 -41.27 6.42 12.17
N ASP A 85 -42.22 6.90 12.95
CA ASP A 85 -42.36 6.48 14.37
C ASP A 85 -42.48 4.97 14.53
N ALA A 86 -43.19 4.31 13.60
CA ALA A 86 -43.35 2.85 13.60
C ALA A 86 -42.02 2.09 13.40
N GLU A 87 -41.04 2.71 12.74
CA GLU A 87 -39.74 2.11 12.46
C GLU A 87 -38.67 2.49 13.48
N MET A 88 -38.84 3.61 14.20
CA MET A 88 -37.85 4.13 15.14
C MET A 88 -37.56 3.15 16.28
N ALA A 89 -38.59 2.56 16.86
CA ALA A 89 -38.41 1.57 17.94
C ALA A 89 -37.60 0.34 17.47
N ALA A 90 -37.86 -0.13 16.25
CA ALA A 90 -37.12 -1.24 15.66
C ALA A 90 -35.66 -0.85 15.35
N LEU A 91 -35.44 0.36 14.84
CA LEU A 91 -34.10 0.92 14.59
C LEU A 91 -33.29 1.02 15.88
N LEU A 92 -33.87 1.60 16.95
CA LEU A 92 -33.19 1.72 18.24
C LEU A 92 -32.83 0.34 18.80
N LYS A 93 -33.75 -0.63 18.70
CA LYS A 93 -33.46 -2.01 19.10
C LYS A 93 -32.30 -2.62 18.29
N PHE A 94 -32.25 -2.41 16.98
CA PHE A 94 -31.13 -2.86 16.15
C PHE A 94 -29.84 -2.17 16.55
N LEU A 95 -29.82 -0.83 16.75
CA LEU A 95 -28.65 -0.10 17.21
C LEU A 95 -28.08 -0.68 18.50
N ARG A 96 -28.92 -1.12 19.44
CA ARG A 96 -28.47 -1.81 20.65
C ARG A 96 -27.82 -3.17 20.37
N THR A 97 -28.16 -3.85 19.29
CA THR A 97 -27.49 -5.12 18.91
C THR A 97 -26.08 -4.91 18.37
N ILE A 98 -25.82 -3.75 17.76
CA ILE A 98 -24.48 -3.39 17.24
C ILE A 98 -23.69 -2.53 18.25
N GLU A 99 -24.29 -2.15 19.36
CA GLU A 99 -23.62 -1.40 20.44
C GLU A 99 -22.43 -2.18 20.97
N ARG A 100 -21.29 -1.51 21.04
CA ARG A 100 -20.09 -2.02 21.71
C ARG A 100 -19.79 -1.12 22.90
N ARG A 101 -19.63 -1.72 24.05
CA ARG A 101 -19.05 -1.00 25.20
C ARG A 101 -17.54 -0.95 24.96
N ALA A 102 -17.00 0.26 25.02
CA ALA A 102 -15.55 0.39 25.13
C ALA A 102 -15.12 -0.38 26.40
N PRO A 103 -14.07 -1.21 26.33
CA PRO A 103 -13.52 -1.82 27.53
C PRO A 103 -13.20 -0.71 28.54
N PRO A 104 -13.39 -0.96 29.85
CA PRO A 104 -13.08 0.04 30.87
C PRO A 104 -11.60 0.46 30.71
N VAL A 105 -11.36 1.76 30.71
CA VAL A 105 -10.00 2.31 30.66
C VAL A 105 -9.30 1.92 31.97
N VAL A 106 -8.30 1.05 31.84
CA VAL A 106 -7.45 0.67 32.96
C VAL A 106 -6.34 1.70 33.06
N ARG A 107 -6.17 2.34 34.21
CA ARG A 107 -5.06 3.27 34.46
C ARG A 107 -4.07 2.66 35.43
N MET A 108 -2.80 2.98 35.26
CA MET A 108 -1.72 2.53 36.11
C MET A 108 -0.74 3.67 36.39
N LYS A 109 -0.27 3.71 37.66
CA LYS A 109 0.86 4.55 38.07
C LYS A 109 2.09 3.70 38.21
N VAL A 110 3.15 4.08 37.53
CA VAL A 110 4.41 3.33 37.55
C VAL A 110 5.60 4.25 37.82
N GLN A 111 6.63 3.68 38.44
CA GLN A 111 7.92 4.32 38.64
C GLN A 111 8.90 3.78 37.60
N THR A 112 9.65 4.66 36.96
CA THR A 112 10.63 4.27 35.95
C THR A 112 12.05 4.27 36.55
N THR A 113 12.93 3.47 35.90
CA THR A 113 14.36 3.36 36.34
C THR A 113 15.14 4.66 36.17
N ASP A 114 14.64 5.62 35.38
CA ASP A 114 15.20 6.96 35.19
C ASP A 114 14.58 8.01 36.17
N GLY A 115 13.82 7.55 37.16
CA GLY A 115 13.27 8.36 38.23
C GLY A 115 11.95 9.09 37.92
N ARG A 116 11.33 8.86 36.77
CA ARG A 116 10.03 9.44 36.42
C ARG A 116 8.88 8.62 37.03
N ALA A 117 7.83 9.33 37.45
CA ALA A 117 6.53 8.74 37.75
C ALA A 117 5.61 8.95 36.53
N LEU A 118 5.05 7.90 36.00
CA LEU A 118 4.10 7.94 34.89
C LEU A 118 2.73 7.51 35.39
N ASP A 119 1.69 8.25 35.04
CA ASP A 119 0.27 7.91 35.25
C ASP A 119 -0.44 7.91 33.89
N GLY A 120 -1.02 6.79 33.52
CA GLY A 120 -1.61 6.71 32.18
C GLY A 120 -2.54 5.51 32.01
N GLU A 121 -3.18 5.49 30.85
CA GLU A 121 -3.99 4.39 30.37
C GLU A 121 -3.10 3.23 29.93
N VAL A 122 -3.43 2.03 30.38
CA VAL A 122 -2.78 0.78 29.94
C VAL A 122 -3.32 0.40 28.58
N LEU A 123 -2.49 0.51 27.53
CA LEU A 123 -2.82 0.06 26.17
C LEU A 123 -2.59 -1.44 26.00
N GLY A 124 -1.64 -1.99 26.75
CA GLY A 124 -1.32 -3.40 26.79
C GLY A 124 -0.34 -3.71 27.91
N GLU A 125 -0.42 -4.91 28.46
CA GLU A 125 0.46 -5.40 29.53
C GLU A 125 0.81 -6.86 29.28
N GLY A 126 2.06 -7.21 29.49
CA GLY A 126 2.58 -8.57 29.50
C GLY A 126 3.37 -8.88 30.76
N LEU A 127 3.99 -10.06 30.82
CA LEU A 127 4.84 -10.43 31.96
C LEU A 127 6.04 -9.48 32.12
N THR A 128 6.59 -9.01 30.99
CA THR A 128 7.84 -8.24 30.96
C THR A 128 7.69 -6.85 30.34
N ASP A 129 6.52 -6.50 29.80
CA ASP A 129 6.29 -5.28 29.02
C ASP A 129 5.00 -4.60 29.43
N LEU A 130 4.97 -3.27 29.30
CA LEU A 130 3.82 -2.42 29.51
C LEU A 130 3.82 -1.29 28.47
N GLN A 131 2.68 -1.05 27.84
CA GLN A 131 2.44 0.09 26.97
C GLN A 131 1.48 1.03 27.69
N LEU A 132 1.95 2.24 28.02
CA LEU A 132 1.22 3.23 28.81
C LEU A 132 1.03 4.50 27.98
N ARG A 133 -0.21 5.01 27.91
CA ARG A 133 -0.53 6.30 27.28
C ARG A 133 -0.85 7.33 28.34
N THR A 134 -0.01 8.36 28.44
CA THR A 134 -0.21 9.49 29.38
C THR A 134 -1.24 10.50 28.84
N ASP A 135 -1.70 11.43 29.68
CA ASP A 135 -2.78 12.38 29.32
C ASP A 135 -2.35 13.37 28.21
N ASP A 136 -1.06 13.57 27.99
CA ASP A 136 -0.49 14.29 26.85
C ASP A 136 -0.50 13.48 25.54
N LYS A 137 -1.19 12.33 25.54
CA LYS A 137 -1.31 11.35 24.44
C LYS A 137 -0.03 10.59 24.09
N ARG A 138 1.08 10.83 24.76
CA ARG A 138 2.32 10.11 24.48
C ARG A 138 2.22 8.65 24.92
N VAL A 139 2.74 7.77 24.09
CA VAL A 139 2.86 6.34 24.39
C VAL A 139 4.26 6.04 24.90
N HIS A 140 4.31 5.44 26.09
CA HIS A 140 5.54 4.98 26.72
C HIS A 140 5.62 3.46 26.60
N LEU A 141 6.66 2.99 25.92
CA LEU A 141 6.99 1.58 25.81
C LEU A 141 7.94 1.22 26.96
N LEU A 142 7.51 0.35 27.84
CA LEU A 142 8.19 0.06 29.10
C LEU A 142 8.53 -1.42 29.21
N ARG A 143 9.62 -1.74 29.88
CA ARG A 143 10.03 -3.11 30.21
C ARG A 143 10.18 -3.24 31.71
N ARG A 144 9.64 -4.30 32.27
CA ARG A 144 9.69 -4.57 33.72
C ARG A 144 11.14 -4.81 34.17
N SER A 145 11.55 -4.16 35.26
CA SER A 145 12.88 -4.27 35.87
C SER A 145 12.72 -4.31 37.39
N GLY A 146 12.50 -5.52 37.94
CA GLY A 146 12.05 -5.69 39.32
C GLY A 146 10.68 -5.06 39.53
N GLU A 147 10.58 -4.16 40.49
CA GLU A 147 9.36 -3.38 40.78
C GLU A 147 9.24 -2.10 39.95
N LEU A 148 10.30 -1.73 39.24
CA LEU A 148 10.35 -0.54 38.36
C LEU A 148 10.11 -0.91 36.89
N PHE A 149 9.93 0.12 36.07
CA PHE A 149 9.84 -0.01 34.63
C PHE A 149 10.97 0.77 33.96
N ARG A 150 11.66 0.11 33.04
CA ARG A 150 12.69 0.73 32.20
C ARG A 150 12.05 1.22 30.88
N PRO A 151 12.17 2.50 30.53
CA PRO A 151 11.78 3.00 29.21
C PRO A 151 12.62 2.34 28.11
N VAL A 152 11.97 2.10 26.98
CA VAL A 152 12.61 1.55 25.79
C VAL A 152 13.12 2.67 24.89
N THR A 153 14.25 2.45 24.23
CA THR A 153 14.81 3.32 23.19
C THR A 153 14.50 2.79 21.79
N SER A 154 14.39 3.69 20.83
CA SER A 154 14.23 3.37 19.41
C SER A 154 15.15 4.28 18.61
N GLU A 155 16.32 3.75 18.25
CA GLU A 155 17.43 4.53 17.69
C GLU A 155 17.34 4.69 16.17
N VAL A 156 16.73 3.71 15.48
CA VAL A 156 16.55 3.73 14.01
C VAL A 156 15.10 3.47 13.69
N SER A 157 14.47 4.44 13.06
CA SER A 157 13.09 4.40 12.58
C SER A 157 13.02 4.01 11.11
N TRP A 158 11.81 3.58 10.66
CA TRP A 158 11.46 3.32 9.28
C TRP A 158 10.10 3.98 8.98
N PRO A 159 10.06 5.32 8.76
CA PRO A 159 8.84 6.11 8.83
C PRO A 159 7.95 6.09 7.58
N THR A 160 8.46 5.57 6.46
CA THR A 160 7.78 5.56 5.16
C THR A 160 7.90 4.19 4.49
N TYR A 161 7.21 3.98 3.39
CA TYR A 161 7.20 2.71 2.63
C TYR A 161 8.60 2.15 2.35
N ASN A 162 9.55 2.98 1.92
CA ASN A 162 10.93 2.58 1.66
C ASN A 162 11.92 2.95 2.78
N GLY A 163 11.44 3.50 3.90
CA GLY A 163 12.25 4.00 5.01
C GLY A 163 12.79 5.41 4.75
N ASP A 164 13.52 5.58 3.67
CA ASP A 164 14.06 6.83 3.17
C ASP A 164 13.12 7.45 2.13
N PRO A 165 12.86 8.77 2.14
CA PRO A 165 12.02 9.43 1.14
C PRO A 165 12.60 9.33 -0.28
N GLY A 166 13.91 9.17 -0.42
CA GLY A 166 14.58 8.93 -1.70
C GLY A 166 14.38 7.53 -2.28
N GLY A 167 13.67 6.65 -1.58
CA GLY A 167 13.27 5.34 -2.10
C GLY A 167 14.29 4.22 -1.92
N ASN A 168 15.44 4.47 -1.27
CA ASN A 168 16.45 3.44 -1.07
C ASN A 168 16.22 2.62 0.20
N ARG A 169 15.97 1.33 0.05
CA ARG A 169 15.83 0.39 1.18
C ARG A 169 17.21 -0.06 1.67
N TYR A 170 17.86 0.84 2.40
CA TYR A 170 19.22 0.67 2.92
C TYR A 170 19.29 1.07 4.39
N THR A 171 20.13 0.38 5.18
CA THR A 171 20.37 0.71 6.58
C THR A 171 21.85 0.78 6.91
N THR A 172 22.19 1.71 7.79
CA THR A 172 23.53 1.84 8.41
C THR A 172 23.67 1.07 9.72
N ALA A 173 22.58 0.47 10.23
CA ALA A 173 22.62 -0.39 11.42
C ALA A 173 23.54 -1.61 11.19
N THR A 174 24.31 -2.00 12.19
CA THR A 174 25.44 -2.94 12.04
C THR A 174 25.36 -4.20 12.90
N GLU A 175 24.36 -4.33 13.78
CA GLU A 175 24.23 -5.51 14.65
C GLU A 175 23.97 -6.78 13.82
N ILE A 176 23.14 -6.68 12.76
CA ILE A 176 22.95 -7.76 11.81
C ILE A 176 24.03 -7.61 10.71
N ASN A 177 24.96 -8.58 10.69
CA ASN A 177 26.08 -8.61 9.79
C ASN A 177 26.35 -10.07 9.33
N PRO A 178 27.32 -10.34 8.43
CA PRO A 178 27.56 -11.70 7.91
C PRO A 178 27.83 -12.78 8.96
N GLU A 179 28.31 -12.41 10.15
CA GLU A 179 28.55 -13.35 11.24
C GLU A 179 27.28 -13.56 12.09
N THR A 180 26.61 -12.47 12.47
CA THR A 180 25.46 -12.54 13.38
C THR A 180 24.17 -12.99 12.70
N VAL A 181 24.03 -12.77 11.39
CA VAL A 181 22.83 -13.15 10.61
C VAL A 181 22.51 -14.66 10.72
N LYS A 182 23.53 -15.49 10.94
CA LYS A 182 23.38 -16.95 11.15
C LYS A 182 22.52 -17.30 12.37
N ARG A 183 22.39 -16.38 13.33
CA ARG A 183 21.58 -16.50 14.55
C ARG A 183 20.27 -15.71 14.49
N LEU A 184 19.94 -15.17 13.30
CA LEU A 184 18.70 -14.42 13.13
C LEU A 184 17.50 -15.36 13.27
N ALA A 185 16.58 -15.01 14.18
CA ALA A 185 15.40 -15.82 14.46
C ALA A 185 14.16 -14.96 14.76
N PRO A 186 12.95 -15.49 14.54
CA PRO A 186 11.72 -14.78 14.89
C PRO A 186 11.69 -14.43 16.38
N GLN A 187 11.37 -13.17 16.68
CA GLN A 187 11.12 -12.69 18.03
C GLN A 187 9.63 -12.69 18.33
N TRP A 188 8.85 -12.29 17.35
CA TRP A 188 7.40 -12.31 17.42
C TRP A 188 6.77 -12.41 16.03
N ILE A 189 5.51 -12.85 16.02
CA ILE A 189 4.66 -12.93 14.83
C ILE A 189 3.32 -12.30 15.20
N PHE A 190 2.84 -11.35 14.38
CA PHE A 190 1.53 -10.73 14.53
C PHE A 190 0.62 -11.17 13.37
N PRO A 191 -0.46 -11.92 13.63
CA PRO A 191 -1.45 -12.25 12.63
C PRO A 191 -2.35 -11.04 12.37
N VAL A 192 -2.55 -10.65 11.11
CA VAL A 192 -3.50 -9.63 10.69
C VAL A 192 -4.80 -10.31 10.27
N PRO A 193 -5.87 -10.21 11.08
CA PRO A 193 -7.12 -10.92 10.80
C PRO A 193 -7.74 -10.51 9.47
N ASP A 194 -8.40 -11.43 8.78
CA ASP A 194 -9.19 -11.21 7.55
C ASP A 194 -8.44 -10.51 6.40
N SER A 195 -7.10 -10.46 6.46
CA SER A 195 -6.30 -9.66 5.52
C SER A 195 -5.96 -10.37 4.21
N GLY A 196 -6.02 -11.69 4.16
CA GLY A 196 -5.48 -12.47 3.05
C GLY A 196 -3.96 -12.25 2.91
N GLN A 197 -3.48 -12.15 1.68
CA GLN A 197 -2.05 -11.95 1.41
C GLN A 197 -1.67 -10.47 1.46
N LEU A 198 -0.89 -10.09 2.46
CA LEU A 198 -0.42 -8.72 2.68
C LEU A 198 0.63 -8.29 1.64
N GLN A 199 0.53 -7.02 1.21
CA GLN A 199 1.53 -6.34 0.38
C GLN A 199 2.21 -5.19 1.16
N VAL A 200 1.88 -5.03 2.42
CA VAL A 200 2.34 -3.93 3.27
C VAL A 200 3.82 -4.02 3.58
N THR A 201 4.51 -2.88 3.53
CA THR A 201 5.72 -2.67 4.32
C THR A 201 5.30 -2.09 5.66
N PRO A 202 5.52 -2.78 6.80
CA PRO A 202 5.36 -2.17 8.12
C PRO A 202 6.26 -0.94 8.25
N ILE A 203 5.82 0.07 9.00
CA ILE A 203 6.66 1.22 9.33
C ILE A 203 6.86 1.29 10.84
N VAL A 204 8.01 1.83 11.28
CA VAL A 204 8.33 1.96 12.71
C VAL A 204 8.80 3.37 13.01
N VAL A 205 8.16 4.01 13.99
CA VAL A 205 8.55 5.34 14.49
C VAL A 205 8.46 5.33 16.01
N ASP A 206 9.51 5.76 16.68
CA ASP A 206 9.61 5.81 18.16
C ASP A 206 9.26 4.47 18.84
N GLY A 207 9.63 3.35 18.20
CA GLY A 207 9.37 2.01 18.70
C GLY A 207 7.94 1.50 18.52
N ILE A 208 7.07 2.28 17.89
CA ILE A 208 5.71 1.86 17.50
C ILE A 208 5.74 1.40 16.05
N MET A 209 5.33 0.15 15.82
CA MET A 209 5.15 -0.37 14.48
C MET A 209 3.71 -0.18 14.02
N TYR A 210 3.55 0.35 12.81
CA TYR A 210 2.24 0.49 12.16
C TYR A 210 2.14 -0.47 11.00
N VAL A 211 1.06 -1.25 10.99
CA VAL A 211 0.76 -2.25 9.97
C VAL A 211 -0.58 -1.93 9.36
N THR A 212 -0.63 -1.73 8.07
CA THR A 212 -1.88 -1.52 7.36
C THR A 212 -2.35 -2.78 6.65
N ALA A 213 -3.65 -2.94 6.58
CA ALA A 213 -4.35 -3.84 5.68
C ALA A 213 -5.40 -3.02 4.91
N ARG A 214 -6.24 -3.68 4.11
CA ARG A 214 -7.30 -2.97 3.38
C ARG A 214 -8.27 -2.31 4.36
N ASN A 215 -8.28 -0.96 4.42
CA ASN A 215 -9.09 -0.14 5.32
C ASN A 215 -8.83 -0.34 6.83
N GLU A 216 -7.70 -0.93 7.20
CA GLU A 216 -7.36 -1.19 8.60
C GLU A 216 -5.92 -0.75 8.88
N CYS A 217 -5.67 -0.31 10.13
CA CYS A 217 -4.34 0.00 10.62
C CYS A 217 -4.19 -0.48 12.07
N TYR A 218 -3.08 -1.13 12.34
CA TYR A 218 -2.72 -1.63 13.67
C TYR A 218 -1.47 -0.89 14.17
N ALA A 219 -1.47 -0.46 15.43
CA ALA A 219 -0.26 -0.01 16.11
C ALA A 219 0.21 -1.08 17.10
N LEU A 220 1.47 -1.45 16.97
CA LEU A 220 2.10 -2.53 17.75
C LEU A 220 3.34 -2.00 18.47
N ASP A 221 3.62 -2.54 19.65
CA ASP A 221 4.94 -2.44 20.28
C ASP A 221 5.95 -3.18 19.37
N ALA A 222 6.91 -2.48 18.82
CA ALA A 222 7.83 -3.04 17.81
C ALA A 222 8.76 -4.14 18.37
N GLY A 223 8.94 -4.21 19.70
CA GLY A 223 9.76 -5.24 20.35
C GLY A 223 9.01 -6.52 20.70
N THR A 224 7.67 -6.48 20.82
CA THR A 224 6.86 -7.61 21.28
C THR A 224 5.74 -8.00 20.32
N GLY A 225 5.41 -7.15 19.35
CA GLY A 225 4.24 -7.34 18.48
C GLY A 225 2.90 -7.13 19.18
N ARG A 226 2.90 -6.63 20.44
CA ARG A 226 1.66 -6.38 21.18
C ARG A 226 0.88 -5.23 20.56
N GLN A 227 -0.40 -5.50 20.23
CA GLN A 227 -1.30 -4.49 19.71
C GLN A 227 -1.67 -3.47 20.78
N MET A 228 -1.58 -2.18 20.45
CA MET A 228 -1.94 -1.06 21.30
C MET A 228 -3.27 -0.44 20.89
N TRP A 229 -3.50 -0.28 19.59
CA TRP A 229 -4.76 0.17 19.04
C TRP A 229 -5.00 -0.43 17.64
N HIS A 230 -6.24 -0.37 17.18
CA HIS A 230 -6.67 -0.85 15.87
C HIS A 230 -7.71 0.12 15.30
N TYR A 231 -7.40 0.70 14.15
CA TYR A 231 -8.35 1.43 13.33
C TYR A 231 -8.95 0.48 12.28
N LYS A 232 -10.27 0.50 12.16
CA LYS A 232 -10.98 -0.30 11.15
C LYS A 232 -12.09 0.50 10.52
N ARG A 233 -12.18 0.42 9.18
CA ARG A 233 -13.24 0.98 8.36
C ARG A 233 -13.85 -0.15 7.51
N PRO A 234 -15.18 -0.15 7.28
CA PRO A 234 -15.80 -1.12 6.37
C PRO A 234 -15.15 -1.09 4.99
N ARG A 235 -15.10 -2.25 4.35
CA ARG A 235 -14.61 -2.34 2.97
C ARG A 235 -15.69 -1.86 2.03
N THR A 236 -15.30 -1.08 1.01
CA THR A 236 -16.21 -0.64 -0.03
C THR A 236 -16.50 -1.80 -0.98
N ALA A 237 -17.77 -2.09 -1.20
CA ALA A 237 -18.18 -3.15 -2.12
C ALA A 237 -17.97 -2.70 -3.57
N LYS A 238 -17.44 -3.59 -4.42
CA LYS A 238 -17.31 -3.41 -5.88
C LYS A 238 -16.36 -2.29 -6.34
N THR A 239 -15.34 -1.93 -5.55
CA THR A 239 -14.29 -1.03 -6.06
C THR A 239 -13.52 -1.69 -7.20
N ALA A 240 -13.27 -0.93 -8.25
CA ALA A 240 -12.40 -1.33 -9.36
C ALA A 240 -10.93 -1.30 -8.90
N GLY A 241 -10.34 -2.42 -8.59
CA GLY A 241 -9.01 -2.48 -7.98
C GLY A 241 -9.05 -2.32 -6.46
N GLY A 242 -8.02 -1.74 -5.84
CA GLY A 242 -8.01 -1.44 -4.39
C GLY A 242 -7.97 -2.65 -3.46
N ASN A 243 -7.60 -3.82 -3.95
CA ASN A 243 -7.49 -5.05 -3.14
C ASN A 243 -6.22 -5.12 -2.28
N ALA A 244 -5.27 -4.20 -2.48
CA ALA A 244 -4.02 -4.11 -1.75
C ALA A 244 -3.92 -2.78 -0.99
N ASN A 245 -3.27 -2.82 0.16
CA ASN A 245 -2.72 -1.64 0.83
C ASN A 245 -1.23 -1.90 1.05
N ARG A 246 -0.36 -1.00 0.55
CA ARG A 246 1.09 -1.21 0.59
C ARG A 246 1.76 -0.57 1.79
N GLY A 247 1.03 0.23 2.56
CA GLY A 247 1.58 0.79 3.78
C GLY A 247 1.00 2.16 4.14
N ALA A 248 1.55 2.68 5.21
CA ALA A 248 1.28 4.01 5.72
C ALA A 248 2.56 4.86 5.69
N ALA A 249 2.43 6.11 6.11
CA ALA A 249 3.55 6.99 6.42
C ALA A 249 3.26 7.78 7.69
N VAL A 250 4.31 8.13 8.42
CA VAL A 250 4.22 8.98 9.61
C VAL A 250 4.94 10.30 9.35
N ALA A 251 4.29 11.40 9.70
CA ALA A 251 4.92 12.71 9.83
C ALA A 251 4.37 13.42 11.08
N GLY A 252 5.25 13.79 11.99
CA GLY A 252 4.86 14.32 13.31
C GLY A 252 4.00 13.32 14.07
N ASP A 253 2.86 13.80 14.57
CA ASP A 253 1.90 13.00 15.34
C ASP A 253 0.78 12.40 14.49
N ARG A 254 0.93 12.40 13.15
CA ARG A 254 -0.04 11.87 12.21
C ARG A 254 0.47 10.64 11.49
N LEU A 255 -0.42 9.69 11.30
CA LEU A 255 -0.26 8.55 10.43
C LEU A 255 -1.20 8.70 9.23
N PHE A 256 -0.66 8.57 8.04
CA PHE A 256 -1.40 8.71 6.79
C PHE A 256 -1.51 7.36 6.09
N MET A 257 -2.71 7.02 5.60
CA MET A 257 -2.94 5.82 4.79
C MET A 257 -4.03 6.05 3.75
N MET A 258 -3.97 5.24 2.69
CA MET A 258 -5.03 5.19 1.69
C MET A 258 -6.09 4.15 2.06
N THR A 259 -7.33 4.42 1.65
CA THR A 259 -8.42 3.45 1.74
C THR A 259 -8.77 2.89 0.35
N ASP A 260 -9.52 1.80 0.30
CA ASP A 260 -9.82 1.07 -0.95
C ASP A 260 -10.66 1.88 -1.97
N HIS A 261 -11.36 2.91 -1.53
CA HIS A 261 -12.22 3.77 -2.36
C HIS A 261 -11.61 5.15 -2.65
N ALA A 262 -10.29 5.20 -2.76
CA ALA A 262 -9.51 6.38 -3.13
C ALA A 262 -9.64 7.56 -2.15
N HIS A 263 -9.71 7.31 -0.84
CA HIS A 263 -9.54 8.35 0.17
C HIS A 263 -8.15 8.29 0.81
N LEU A 264 -7.61 9.45 1.12
CA LEU A 264 -6.45 9.63 1.99
C LEU A 264 -6.95 10.05 3.37
N ILE A 265 -6.53 9.33 4.40
CA ILE A 265 -6.91 9.64 5.77
C ILE A 265 -5.70 9.92 6.64
N ALA A 266 -5.87 10.79 7.63
CA ALA A 266 -4.92 10.98 8.72
C ALA A 266 -5.50 10.46 10.03
N LEU A 267 -4.71 9.66 10.73
CA LEU A 267 -5.00 9.18 12.07
C LEU A 267 -4.03 9.82 13.06
N ASP A 268 -4.47 10.06 14.28
CA ASP A 268 -3.58 10.30 15.41
C ASP A 268 -2.77 9.02 15.65
N ARG A 269 -1.44 9.08 15.51
CA ARG A 269 -0.60 7.88 15.56
C ARG A 269 -0.55 7.20 16.94
N PHE A 270 -0.92 7.88 18.00
CA PHE A 270 -0.91 7.34 19.36
C PHE A 270 -2.25 6.74 19.77
N THR A 271 -3.35 7.22 19.20
CA THR A 271 -4.70 6.78 19.57
C THR A 271 -5.41 5.98 18.49
N GLY A 272 -5.00 6.14 17.22
CA GLY A 272 -5.73 5.60 16.07
C GLY A 272 -7.00 6.37 15.71
N GLU A 273 -7.26 7.53 16.36
CA GLU A 273 -8.42 8.35 16.05
C GLU A 273 -8.29 9.03 14.70
N LEU A 274 -9.38 9.06 13.93
CA LEU A 274 -9.44 9.76 12.64
C LEU A 274 -9.39 11.27 12.87
N ILE A 275 -8.39 11.94 12.26
CA ILE A 275 -8.23 13.39 12.31
C ILE A 275 -8.97 14.03 11.14
N TRP A 276 -8.70 13.59 9.91
CA TRP A 276 -9.36 14.04 8.70
C TRP A 276 -9.43 12.92 7.65
N ASP A 277 -10.31 13.09 6.69
CA ASP A 277 -10.64 12.15 5.62
C ASP A 277 -10.85 12.95 4.32
N SER A 278 -10.04 12.71 3.30
CA SER A 278 -10.04 13.44 2.04
C SER A 278 -10.28 12.49 0.88
N GLU A 279 -11.38 12.69 0.16
CA GLU A 279 -11.66 11.99 -1.09
C GLU A 279 -10.72 12.51 -2.18
N LEU A 280 -10.00 11.60 -2.84
CA LEU A 280 -9.18 11.93 -4.00
C LEU A 280 -10.03 12.05 -5.26
N GLU A 281 -10.93 11.08 -5.46
CA GLU A 281 -11.88 11.06 -6.57
C GLU A 281 -12.98 10.03 -6.28
N ASP A 282 -14.14 10.18 -6.92
CA ASP A 282 -15.30 9.29 -6.76
C ASP A 282 -14.97 7.87 -7.24
N TRP A 283 -14.95 6.92 -6.33
CA TRP A 283 -14.69 5.51 -6.61
C TRP A 283 -15.67 4.89 -7.62
N ARG A 284 -16.90 5.46 -7.76
CA ARG A 284 -17.91 5.02 -8.74
C ARG A 284 -17.48 5.28 -10.17
N LYS A 285 -16.49 6.16 -10.37
CA LYS A 285 -15.79 6.40 -11.63
C LYS A 285 -14.57 5.47 -11.82
N ASN A 286 -14.55 4.35 -11.06
CA ASN A 286 -13.51 3.33 -11.07
C ASN A 286 -12.18 3.72 -10.40
N TYR A 287 -12.16 4.79 -9.59
CA TYR A 287 -10.99 5.13 -8.81
C TYR A 287 -10.85 4.24 -7.58
N ALA A 288 -9.62 3.86 -7.29
CA ALA A 288 -9.22 3.13 -6.09
C ALA A 288 -7.82 3.60 -5.66
N ALA A 289 -7.33 3.10 -4.53
CA ALA A 289 -5.97 3.39 -4.10
C ALA A 289 -5.32 2.19 -3.42
N SER A 290 -4.01 2.06 -3.62
CA SER A 290 -3.21 0.96 -3.07
C SER A 290 -1.79 1.38 -2.66
N SER A 291 -1.37 2.61 -2.97
CA SER A 291 -0.05 3.15 -2.61
C SER A 291 0.06 3.45 -1.12
N ALA A 292 1.29 3.46 -0.60
CA ALA A 292 1.58 4.17 0.64
C ALA A 292 1.74 5.67 0.34
N PRO A 293 1.15 6.58 1.13
CA PRO A 293 1.35 8.01 0.96
C PRO A 293 2.81 8.42 1.17
N LEU A 294 3.26 9.49 0.49
CA LEU A 294 4.62 10.02 0.58
C LEU A 294 4.63 11.38 1.30
N PRO A 295 5.17 11.48 2.52
CA PRO A 295 5.41 12.76 3.15
C PRO A 295 6.50 13.56 2.42
N ALA A 296 6.23 14.83 2.13
CA ALA A 296 7.18 15.75 1.50
C ALA A 296 7.02 17.15 2.11
N GLY A 297 7.89 17.54 3.03
CA GLY A 297 7.75 18.76 3.81
C GLY A 297 6.45 18.79 4.61
N ASN A 298 5.61 19.80 4.41
CA ASN A 298 4.29 19.92 5.03
C ASN A 298 3.16 19.26 4.22
N LEU A 299 3.49 18.60 3.11
CA LEU A 299 2.52 17.94 2.25
C LEU A 299 2.59 16.42 2.38
N ILE A 300 1.45 15.79 2.12
CA ILE A 300 1.34 14.34 1.93
C ILE A 300 0.85 14.09 0.50
N ILE A 301 1.57 13.26 -0.25
CA ILE A 301 1.36 13.07 -1.68
C ILE A 301 0.90 11.65 -1.93
N SER A 302 -0.06 11.49 -2.81
CA SER A 302 -0.55 10.18 -3.23
C SER A 302 -1.05 10.20 -4.67
N GLY A 303 -1.23 9.01 -5.21
CA GLY A 303 -1.81 8.78 -6.52
C GLY A 303 -2.99 7.81 -6.45
N VAL A 304 -3.51 7.43 -7.59
CA VAL A 304 -4.71 6.59 -7.73
C VAL A 304 -4.46 5.39 -8.63
N SER A 305 -5.29 4.36 -8.47
CA SER A 305 -5.42 3.19 -9.33
C SER A 305 -6.78 3.17 -10.03
N GLY A 306 -6.97 2.24 -10.97
CA GLY A 306 -8.21 2.07 -11.74
C GLY A 306 -8.03 2.24 -13.24
N GLY A 307 -6.79 2.36 -13.73
CA GLY A 307 -6.46 2.52 -15.15
C GLY A 307 -7.05 1.43 -16.04
N GLU A 308 -7.05 0.17 -15.59
CA GLU A 308 -7.63 -0.98 -16.28
C GLU A 308 -9.15 -0.87 -16.48
N HIS A 309 -9.77 0.06 -15.77
CA HIS A 309 -11.21 0.36 -15.87
C HIS A 309 -11.45 1.75 -16.49
N GLY A 310 -10.41 2.36 -17.09
CA GLY A 310 -10.50 3.63 -17.78
C GLY A 310 -10.51 4.88 -16.87
N ALA A 311 -10.09 4.76 -15.61
CA ALA A 311 -9.88 5.92 -14.75
C ALA A 311 -8.58 6.64 -15.16
N ASN A 312 -8.67 7.95 -15.40
CA ASN A 312 -7.49 8.77 -15.71
C ASN A 312 -6.66 9.02 -14.45
N GLY A 313 -5.37 8.71 -14.53
CA GLY A 313 -4.45 8.86 -13.41
C GLY A 313 -4.13 10.32 -13.06
N PHE A 314 -3.77 10.54 -11.83
CA PHE A 314 -3.22 11.82 -11.34
C PHE A 314 -2.35 11.61 -10.10
N VAL A 315 -1.51 12.59 -9.82
CA VAL A 315 -0.80 12.74 -8.55
C VAL A 315 -1.37 13.96 -7.84
N ALA A 316 -1.67 13.85 -6.56
CA ALA A 316 -2.18 14.96 -5.77
C ALA A 316 -1.46 15.10 -4.44
N ALA A 317 -1.31 16.34 -3.98
CA ALA A 317 -0.74 16.68 -2.70
C ALA A 317 -1.77 17.35 -1.80
N PHE A 318 -1.72 16.96 -0.54
CA PHE A 318 -2.62 17.43 0.50
C PHE A 318 -1.81 18.06 1.64
N ASP A 319 -2.34 19.09 2.25
CA ASP A 319 -1.78 19.67 3.45
C ASP A 319 -1.92 18.68 4.63
N GLN A 320 -0.83 18.37 5.30
CA GLN A 320 -0.79 17.35 6.37
C GLN A 320 -1.68 17.70 7.57
N GLU A 321 -1.88 18.99 7.84
CA GLU A 321 -2.68 19.45 8.99
C GLU A 321 -4.17 19.33 8.73
N THR A 322 -4.61 19.72 7.55
CA THR A 322 -6.02 19.96 7.22
C THR A 322 -6.63 18.91 6.28
N GLY A 323 -5.81 18.14 5.58
CA GLY A 323 -6.26 17.23 4.54
C GLY A 323 -6.74 17.92 3.26
N LYS A 324 -6.60 19.26 3.15
CA LYS A 324 -7.03 19.98 1.95
C LYS A 324 -6.06 19.73 0.80
N GLU A 325 -6.62 19.46 -0.40
CA GLU A 325 -5.83 19.36 -1.62
C GLU A 325 -5.16 20.70 -1.92
N VAL A 326 -3.86 20.67 -2.20
CA VAL A 326 -3.03 21.83 -2.51
C VAL A 326 -2.82 21.94 -4.02
N TRP A 327 -2.52 20.79 -4.66
CA TRP A 327 -2.36 20.71 -6.11
C TRP A 327 -2.64 19.29 -6.61
N ARG A 328 -2.96 19.21 -7.92
CA ARG A 328 -3.16 17.96 -8.66
C ARG A 328 -2.51 18.06 -10.03
N PHE A 329 -1.77 17.02 -10.42
CA PHE A 329 -1.20 16.84 -11.75
C PHE A 329 -1.86 15.63 -12.43
N TRP A 330 -2.57 15.85 -13.51
CA TRP A 330 -3.20 14.79 -14.31
C TRP A 330 -2.14 14.11 -15.21
N THR A 331 -2.03 12.80 -15.15
CA THR A 331 -1.11 12.01 -15.98
C THR A 331 -1.67 11.72 -17.38
N VAL A 332 -2.99 11.88 -17.54
CA VAL A 332 -3.65 12.03 -18.83
C VAL A 332 -4.09 13.47 -18.93
N PRO A 333 -3.44 14.31 -19.77
CA PRO A 333 -3.73 15.72 -19.84
C PRO A 333 -5.14 15.98 -20.40
N LYS A 334 -5.79 17.01 -19.91
CA LYS A 334 -7.06 17.46 -20.50
C LYS A 334 -6.81 18.04 -21.90
N PRO A 335 -7.79 17.96 -22.81
CA PRO A 335 -7.66 18.55 -24.14
C PRO A 335 -7.16 20.00 -24.09
N GLY A 336 -6.14 20.32 -24.90
CA GLY A 336 -5.48 21.62 -24.95
C GLY A 336 -4.38 21.86 -23.90
N GLN A 337 -4.17 20.93 -22.96
CA GLN A 337 -3.01 20.99 -22.05
C GLN A 337 -1.78 20.36 -22.72
N PRO A 338 -0.54 20.74 -22.32
CA PRO A 338 0.68 20.13 -22.83
C PRO A 338 0.66 18.61 -22.67
N GLY A 339 0.99 17.88 -23.74
CA GLY A 339 0.94 16.43 -23.83
C GLY A 339 -0.35 15.85 -24.38
N SER A 340 -1.47 16.62 -24.41
CA SER A 340 -2.73 16.14 -24.97
C SER A 340 -2.67 15.91 -26.48
N GLU A 341 -1.77 16.60 -27.18
CA GLU A 341 -1.48 16.42 -28.61
C GLU A 341 -0.90 15.04 -28.95
N THR A 342 -0.42 14.31 -27.96
CA THR A 342 0.11 12.94 -28.12
C THR A 342 -0.95 11.86 -27.99
N TRP A 343 -2.21 12.23 -27.80
CA TRP A 343 -3.38 11.36 -27.74
C TRP A 343 -4.26 11.59 -28.96
N GLU A 344 -3.91 10.95 -30.06
CA GLU A 344 -4.73 11.01 -31.27
C GLU A 344 -5.88 9.99 -31.19
N GLY A 345 -7.12 10.46 -31.33
CA GLY A 345 -8.31 9.62 -31.22
C GLY A 345 -9.19 10.00 -30.04
N LYS A 346 -10.07 9.07 -29.62
CA LYS A 346 -11.12 9.34 -28.62
C LYS A 346 -10.83 8.79 -27.22
N ASP A 347 -9.79 7.99 -27.04
CA ASP A 347 -9.56 7.27 -25.78
C ASP A 347 -8.94 8.13 -24.66
N ILE A 348 -8.64 9.40 -24.91
CA ILE A 348 -8.08 10.31 -23.89
C ILE A 348 -9.01 10.48 -22.66
N GLU A 349 -10.34 10.33 -22.84
CA GLU A 349 -11.29 10.41 -21.73
C GLU A 349 -11.18 9.24 -20.75
N HIS A 350 -10.64 8.12 -21.22
CA HIS A 350 -10.41 6.89 -20.47
C HIS A 350 -8.96 6.40 -20.61
N GLY A 351 -8.04 7.34 -20.64
CA GLY A 351 -6.64 7.13 -21.02
C GLY A 351 -5.79 6.36 -20.00
N GLY A 352 -6.28 6.03 -18.81
CA GLY A 352 -5.54 5.25 -17.83
C GLY A 352 -4.38 6.03 -17.22
N ALA A 353 -3.13 5.60 -17.45
CA ALA A 353 -1.91 6.15 -16.87
C ALA A 353 -1.96 6.31 -15.33
N PRO A 354 -2.36 5.27 -14.59
CA PRO A 354 -2.56 5.34 -13.14
C PRO A 354 -1.25 5.59 -12.40
N THR A 355 -1.37 6.04 -11.15
CA THR A 355 -0.26 6.45 -10.28
C THR A 355 -0.25 5.64 -8.98
N TRP A 356 -0.63 4.39 -9.08
CA TRP A 356 -0.96 3.46 -7.99
C TRP A 356 0.21 3.03 -7.11
N PHE A 357 1.44 3.48 -7.40
CA PHE A 357 2.63 3.16 -6.62
C PHE A 357 3.25 4.42 -6.01
N THR A 358 3.98 4.25 -4.89
CA THR A 358 4.58 5.35 -4.14
C THR A 358 5.78 5.93 -4.88
N GLY A 359 5.83 7.25 -5.00
CA GLY A 359 6.96 7.99 -5.56
C GLY A 359 8.15 8.14 -4.60
N SER A 360 9.12 8.96 -5.00
CA SER A 360 10.28 9.34 -4.18
C SER A 360 10.38 10.87 -4.07
N TYR A 361 10.98 11.36 -3.00
CA TYR A 361 11.14 12.79 -2.74
C TYR A 361 12.58 13.15 -2.45
N ASP A 362 13.08 14.20 -3.12
CA ASP A 362 14.37 14.82 -2.86
C ASP A 362 14.16 16.12 -2.07
N PRO A 363 14.49 16.16 -0.78
CA PRO A 363 14.31 17.36 0.04
C PRO A 363 15.29 18.50 -0.33
N GLU A 364 16.42 18.21 -0.95
CA GLU A 364 17.41 19.22 -1.35
C GLU A 364 16.99 19.96 -2.62
N LEU A 365 16.45 19.21 -3.61
CA LEU A 365 15.95 19.79 -4.85
C LEU A 365 14.49 20.24 -4.74
N ASP A 366 13.80 19.88 -3.68
CA ASP A 366 12.36 20.07 -3.43
C ASP A 366 11.50 19.50 -4.57
N LEU A 367 11.91 18.33 -5.10
CA LEU A 367 11.26 17.62 -6.21
C LEU A 367 10.69 16.28 -5.78
N VAL A 368 9.49 16.01 -6.27
CA VAL A 368 8.82 14.71 -6.15
C VAL A 368 8.96 13.97 -7.47
N TYR A 369 9.45 12.73 -7.42
CA TYR A 369 9.53 11.85 -8.58
C TYR A 369 8.42 10.82 -8.50
N TRP A 370 7.49 10.86 -9.46
CA TRP A 370 6.33 9.98 -9.42
C TRP A 370 6.22 9.13 -10.69
N PRO A 371 6.17 7.79 -10.56
CA PRO A 371 6.04 6.90 -11.70
C PRO A 371 4.58 6.76 -12.13
N THR A 372 4.35 6.59 -13.44
CA THR A 372 3.02 6.45 -14.03
C THR A 372 2.84 5.10 -14.69
N GLY A 373 1.61 4.62 -14.69
CA GLY A 373 1.23 3.36 -15.32
C GLY A 373 0.98 3.48 -16.83
N ASN A 374 0.54 2.36 -17.41
CA ASN A 374 0.24 2.20 -18.81
C ASN A 374 -0.99 2.99 -19.27
N PRO A 375 -1.12 3.30 -20.58
CA PRO A 375 -2.32 3.93 -21.10
C PRO A 375 -3.48 2.93 -21.22
N GLY A 376 -4.72 3.42 -21.12
CA GLY A 376 -5.95 2.65 -21.27
C GLY A 376 -6.12 2.05 -22.66
N LYS A 377 -6.93 1.00 -22.76
CA LYS A 377 -6.94 -0.07 -23.76
C LYS A 377 -5.56 -0.71 -23.90
N GLU A 378 -5.13 -1.41 -22.88
CA GLU A 378 -3.76 -1.91 -22.70
C GLU A 378 -3.17 -2.58 -23.93
N TYR A 379 -3.96 -3.45 -24.64
CA TYR A 379 -3.49 -4.28 -25.76
C TYR A 379 -3.98 -3.81 -27.13
N ASN A 380 -4.70 -2.69 -27.20
CA ASN A 380 -5.19 -2.11 -28.45
C ASN A 380 -5.08 -0.58 -28.44
N GLY A 381 -4.10 -0.04 -29.14
CA GLY A 381 -3.83 1.40 -29.24
C GLY A 381 -4.45 2.09 -30.45
N ASP A 382 -5.38 1.45 -31.18
CA ASP A 382 -5.89 2.00 -32.44
C ASP A 382 -6.62 3.34 -32.28
N ASP A 383 -7.30 3.53 -31.13
CA ASP A 383 -8.06 4.73 -30.79
C ASP A 383 -7.27 5.74 -29.93
N ARG A 384 -5.97 5.51 -29.70
CA ARG A 384 -5.08 6.37 -28.92
C ARG A 384 -3.69 6.48 -29.55
N LYS A 385 -3.62 6.74 -30.86
CA LYS A 385 -2.34 6.92 -31.56
C LYS A 385 -1.50 8.01 -30.91
N GLY A 386 -0.20 8.01 -31.21
CA GLY A 386 0.77 8.89 -30.63
C GLY A 386 1.41 8.32 -29.36
N ASP A 387 2.20 9.11 -28.67
CA ASP A 387 3.03 8.66 -27.53
C ASP A 387 2.25 8.43 -26.24
N ASN A 388 1.06 9.03 -26.10
CA ASN A 388 0.17 8.95 -24.92
C ASN A 388 0.82 9.50 -23.64
N LEU A 389 1.35 10.75 -23.69
CA LEU A 389 1.92 11.39 -22.53
C LEU A 389 0.83 11.67 -21.46
N TYR A 390 1.10 11.42 -20.19
CA TYR A 390 2.35 11.01 -19.57
C TYR A 390 2.28 9.56 -19.04
N ALA A 391 1.69 8.64 -19.80
CA ALA A 391 1.71 7.23 -19.47
C ALA A 391 3.16 6.67 -19.54
N ASN A 392 3.44 5.60 -18.79
CA ASN A 392 4.73 4.89 -18.76
C ASN A 392 5.94 5.82 -18.53
N SER A 393 5.80 6.77 -17.65
CA SER A 393 6.79 7.84 -17.43
C SER A 393 7.24 7.90 -15.96
N ILE A 394 8.38 8.56 -15.76
CA ILE A 394 8.72 9.17 -14.49
C ILE A 394 8.56 10.68 -14.61
N LEU A 395 7.85 11.27 -13.65
CA LEU A 395 7.56 12.70 -13.58
C LEU A 395 8.41 13.31 -12.47
N ALA A 396 9.04 14.45 -12.72
CA ALA A 396 9.62 15.29 -11.67
C ALA A 396 8.73 16.52 -11.45
N LEU A 397 8.06 16.55 -10.32
CA LEU A 397 7.09 17.58 -9.96
C LEU A 397 7.67 18.49 -8.87
N ASP A 398 7.47 19.79 -9.01
CA ASP A 398 7.74 20.76 -7.95
C ASP A 398 6.83 20.44 -6.74
N ARG A 399 7.42 20.19 -5.59
CA ARG A 399 6.67 19.76 -4.41
C ARG A 399 5.56 20.73 -4.00
N LYS A 400 5.81 22.03 -4.09
CA LYS A 400 4.89 23.08 -3.60
C LYS A 400 3.71 23.33 -4.54
N THR A 401 3.95 23.18 -5.85
CA THR A 401 3.02 23.64 -6.88
C THR A 401 2.46 22.54 -7.77
N GLY A 402 3.09 21.35 -7.76
CA GLY A 402 2.75 20.24 -8.67
C GLY A 402 3.16 20.51 -10.13
N LEU A 403 3.88 21.60 -10.41
CA LEU A 403 4.34 21.91 -11.77
C LEU A 403 5.39 20.90 -12.23
N LEU A 404 5.19 20.37 -13.43
CA LEU A 404 6.14 19.47 -14.08
C LEU A 404 7.43 20.23 -14.42
N LYS A 405 8.56 19.75 -13.89
CA LYS A 405 9.90 20.26 -14.20
C LYS A 405 10.53 19.52 -15.37
N TRP A 406 10.42 18.19 -15.35
CA TRP A 406 10.84 17.30 -16.44
C TRP A 406 10.12 15.97 -16.32
N TYR A 407 10.14 15.20 -17.41
CA TYR A 407 9.67 13.81 -17.44
C TYR A 407 10.57 12.98 -18.36
N TYR A 408 10.48 11.66 -18.18
CA TYR A 408 11.05 10.71 -19.13
C TYR A 408 10.05 9.58 -19.37
N GLN A 409 9.71 9.32 -20.63
CA GLN A 409 8.79 8.26 -21.03
C GLN A 409 9.57 7.01 -21.43
N PHE A 410 9.35 5.90 -20.70
CA PHE A 410 10.07 4.64 -20.90
C PHE A 410 9.53 3.83 -22.08
N VAL A 411 8.21 3.87 -22.31
CA VAL A 411 7.53 3.11 -23.36
C VAL A 411 6.49 4.03 -24.03
N PRO A 412 6.87 4.78 -25.06
CA PRO A 412 5.92 5.53 -25.87
C PRO A 412 4.93 4.59 -26.56
N HIS A 413 3.62 4.91 -26.48
CA HIS A 413 2.56 4.09 -27.05
C HIS A 413 2.63 2.62 -26.58
N ASP A 414 2.59 2.42 -25.27
CA ASP A 414 2.65 1.06 -24.70
C ASP A 414 1.42 0.23 -25.08
N LEU A 415 1.68 -1.02 -25.46
CA LEU A 415 0.67 -2.02 -25.85
C LEU A 415 0.84 -3.34 -25.07
N TRP A 416 1.62 -3.34 -23.97
CA TRP A 416 2.01 -4.56 -23.26
C TRP A 416 1.73 -4.50 -21.76
N ASP A 417 1.09 -3.42 -21.26
CA ASP A 417 0.84 -3.20 -19.83
C ASP A 417 2.15 -3.13 -19.03
N TRP A 418 3.11 -2.34 -19.53
CA TRP A 418 4.39 -2.17 -18.84
C TRP A 418 4.46 -0.89 -18.03
N ASP A 419 3.57 -0.77 -17.06
CA ASP A 419 3.66 0.31 -16.08
C ASP A 419 5.09 0.71 -15.75
N ALA A 420 5.39 1.99 -15.66
CA ALA A 420 6.66 2.46 -15.12
C ALA A 420 6.67 2.57 -13.57
N THR A 421 5.75 1.89 -12.91
CA THR A 421 5.47 2.00 -11.46
C THR A 421 6.46 1.26 -10.57
N GLN A 422 7.75 1.32 -10.88
CA GLN A 422 8.82 0.82 -10.03
C GLN A 422 9.38 1.96 -9.17
N THR A 423 9.91 1.63 -7.98
CA THR A 423 10.57 2.63 -7.12
C THR A 423 11.78 3.22 -7.83
N SER A 424 11.81 4.54 -7.95
CA SER A 424 13.02 5.29 -8.31
C SER A 424 13.88 5.49 -7.06
N VAL A 425 15.14 5.02 -7.10
CA VAL A 425 16.07 5.14 -5.98
C VAL A 425 16.96 6.35 -6.22
N LEU A 426 16.87 7.34 -5.33
CA LEU A 426 17.66 8.58 -5.39
C LEU A 426 18.94 8.39 -4.57
N ILE A 427 20.07 8.68 -5.18
CA ILE A 427 21.37 8.58 -4.52
C ILE A 427 22.29 9.76 -4.88
N ASP A 428 23.16 10.10 -3.96
CA ASP A 428 24.32 10.96 -4.23
C ASP A 428 25.55 10.08 -4.37
N ALA A 429 26.10 10.01 -5.58
CA ALA A 429 27.23 9.16 -5.88
C ALA A 429 28.08 9.78 -7.01
N PRO A 430 29.41 9.54 -7.03
CA PRO A 430 30.23 9.99 -8.14
C PRO A 430 29.80 9.37 -9.47
N TRP A 431 29.66 10.22 -10.49
CA TRP A 431 29.45 9.81 -11.87
C TRP A 431 30.53 10.34 -12.78
N GLN A 432 31.29 9.43 -13.40
CA GLN A 432 32.45 9.77 -14.26
C GLN A 432 33.41 10.74 -13.57
N GLY A 433 33.72 10.49 -12.28
CA GLY A 433 34.67 11.28 -11.49
C GLY A 433 34.13 12.61 -10.95
N ARG A 434 32.85 12.94 -11.15
CA ARG A 434 32.22 14.17 -10.64
C ARG A 434 31.09 13.82 -9.65
N PRO A 435 30.82 14.67 -8.65
CA PRO A 435 29.63 14.49 -7.81
C PRO A 435 28.37 14.44 -8.65
N GLY A 436 27.55 13.42 -8.46
CA GLY A 436 26.29 13.21 -9.19
C GLY A 436 25.09 13.10 -8.26
N LYS A 437 23.97 13.70 -8.66
CA LYS A 437 22.66 13.49 -8.09
C LYS A 437 21.91 12.52 -9.00
N LEU A 438 21.95 11.25 -8.65
CA LEU A 438 21.51 10.18 -9.54
C LEU A 438 20.12 9.67 -9.14
N MET A 439 19.36 9.25 -10.14
CA MET A 439 18.16 8.44 -9.99
C MET A 439 18.36 7.11 -10.71
N LEU A 440 18.21 6.02 -9.98
CA LEU A 440 18.31 4.65 -10.48
C LEU A 440 16.91 4.09 -10.68
N HIS A 441 16.65 3.49 -11.86
CA HIS A 441 15.33 2.94 -12.18
C HIS A 441 15.48 1.69 -13.05
N ALA A 442 15.07 0.53 -12.54
CA ALA A 442 14.88 -0.67 -13.35
C ALA A 442 13.42 -0.74 -13.77
N ASN A 443 13.15 -0.80 -15.09
CA ASN A 443 11.80 -0.69 -15.63
C ASN A 443 11.26 -2.03 -16.12
N ARG A 444 9.92 -2.19 -16.13
CA ARG A 444 9.26 -3.39 -16.70
C ARG A 444 9.69 -3.68 -18.13
N ASN A 445 10.06 -2.66 -18.88
CA ASN A 445 10.48 -2.76 -20.28
C ASN A 445 11.81 -3.50 -20.51
N GLY A 446 12.55 -3.86 -19.44
CA GLY A 446 13.78 -4.64 -19.50
C GLY A 446 15.07 -3.85 -19.46
N PHE A 447 14.99 -2.53 -19.35
CA PHE A 447 16.18 -1.66 -19.25
C PHE A 447 16.35 -1.10 -17.83
N PHE A 448 17.60 -1.05 -17.38
CA PHE A 448 18.05 -0.32 -16.21
C PHE A 448 18.55 1.05 -16.64
N TYR A 449 18.08 2.09 -15.96
CA TYR A 449 18.34 3.48 -16.28
C TYR A 449 19.05 4.17 -15.12
N VAL A 450 19.97 5.09 -15.46
CA VAL A 450 20.56 6.06 -14.55
C VAL A 450 20.33 7.45 -15.13
N PHE A 451 19.75 8.33 -14.35
CA PHE A 451 19.48 9.72 -14.72
C PHE A 451 20.24 10.69 -13.81
N ASP A 452 20.57 11.87 -14.33
CA ASP A 452 20.78 13.04 -13.50
C ASP A 452 19.40 13.53 -13.04
N ARG A 453 19.10 13.39 -11.73
CA ARG A 453 17.76 13.67 -11.23
C ARG A 453 17.40 15.16 -11.18
N ARG A 454 18.37 16.06 -11.41
CA ARG A 454 18.15 17.52 -11.44
C ARG A 454 17.36 17.96 -12.67
N ASP A 455 17.65 17.33 -13.82
CA ASP A 455 17.14 17.75 -15.14
C ASP A 455 16.57 16.60 -15.99
N GLY A 456 16.60 15.37 -15.49
CA GLY A 456 16.10 14.18 -16.19
C GLY A 456 17.03 13.67 -17.30
N ARG A 457 18.24 14.18 -17.40
CA ARG A 457 19.18 13.76 -18.42
C ARG A 457 19.58 12.30 -18.24
N LEU A 458 19.34 11.49 -19.26
CA LEU A 458 19.73 10.09 -19.30
C LEU A 458 21.24 9.95 -19.34
N LEU A 459 21.81 9.26 -18.36
CA LEU A 459 23.24 9.00 -18.23
C LEU A 459 23.61 7.58 -18.69
N LEU A 460 22.71 6.63 -18.47
CA LEU A 460 22.88 5.23 -18.86
C LEU A 460 21.53 4.56 -19.07
N ALA A 461 21.42 3.73 -20.11
CA ALA A 461 20.36 2.77 -20.30
C ALA A 461 20.95 1.47 -20.81
N LYS A 462 20.73 0.35 -20.08
CA LYS A 462 21.25 -0.98 -20.43
C LYS A 462 20.20 -2.06 -20.17
N PRO A 463 20.07 -3.06 -21.04
CA PRO A 463 19.21 -4.20 -20.76
C PRO A 463 19.75 -4.95 -19.54
N PHE A 464 18.83 -5.35 -18.65
CA PHE A 464 19.17 -6.14 -17.47
C PHE A 464 18.48 -7.53 -17.48
N VAL A 465 17.84 -7.89 -18.59
CA VAL A 465 17.29 -9.22 -18.88
C VAL A 465 17.89 -9.78 -20.16
N LYS A 466 17.90 -11.11 -20.30
CA LYS A 466 18.45 -11.82 -21.47
C LYS A 466 17.45 -11.87 -22.62
N ASN A 467 16.17 -12.07 -22.26
CA ASN A 467 15.08 -12.15 -23.22
C ASN A 467 14.44 -10.77 -23.41
N LEU A 468 14.84 -10.09 -24.46
CA LEU A 468 14.34 -8.77 -24.85
C LEU A 468 14.05 -8.76 -26.35
N THR A 469 12.77 -8.73 -26.75
CA THR A 469 12.40 -8.83 -28.18
C THR A 469 11.80 -7.56 -28.76
N TRP A 470 11.23 -6.69 -27.93
CA TRP A 470 10.48 -5.51 -28.37
C TRP A 470 11.34 -4.32 -28.82
N ALA A 471 12.58 -4.24 -28.30
CA ALA A 471 13.52 -3.16 -28.61
C ALA A 471 14.97 -3.67 -28.64
N THR A 472 15.80 -3.08 -29.49
CA THR A 472 17.22 -3.40 -29.58
C THR A 472 18.09 -2.54 -28.68
N GLY A 473 17.56 -1.45 -28.14
CA GLY A 473 18.30 -0.51 -27.28
C GLY A 473 17.52 0.78 -27.08
N ILE A 474 18.17 1.74 -26.39
CA ILE A 474 17.69 3.11 -26.25
C ILE A 474 18.55 4.00 -27.13
N GLY A 475 17.93 4.81 -27.96
CA GLY A 475 18.57 5.73 -28.89
C GLY A 475 19.23 6.91 -28.17
N THR A 476 20.00 7.71 -28.90
CA THR A 476 20.64 8.93 -28.40
C THR A 476 19.65 10.03 -28.03
N ASP A 477 18.44 9.93 -28.54
CA ASP A 477 17.28 10.77 -28.22
C ASP A 477 16.57 10.31 -26.93
N GLY A 478 17.03 9.23 -26.29
CA GLY A 478 16.41 8.64 -25.11
C GLY A 478 15.20 7.74 -25.41
N ARG A 479 14.85 7.51 -26.65
CA ARG A 479 13.69 6.68 -27.04
C ARG A 479 14.09 5.23 -27.32
N PRO A 480 13.22 4.26 -27.04
CA PRO A 480 13.49 2.86 -27.40
C PRO A 480 13.52 2.66 -28.93
N ILE A 481 14.51 1.92 -29.39
CA ILE A 481 14.64 1.49 -30.80
C ILE A 481 13.76 0.23 -30.95
N LYS A 482 12.48 0.42 -31.26
CA LYS A 482 11.49 -0.67 -31.33
C LYS A 482 11.81 -1.65 -32.47
N VAL A 483 11.56 -2.93 -32.21
CA VAL A 483 11.62 -4.00 -33.23
C VAL A 483 10.25 -4.08 -33.93
N PRO A 484 10.16 -3.97 -35.25
CA PRO A 484 8.90 -4.10 -35.96
C PRO A 484 8.20 -5.44 -35.74
N GLY A 485 6.87 -5.45 -35.75
CA GLY A 485 6.05 -6.66 -35.61
C GLY A 485 5.95 -7.24 -34.20
N GLN A 486 6.29 -6.44 -33.17
CA GLN A 486 6.15 -6.84 -31.77
C GLN A 486 4.83 -6.38 -31.14
N ASP A 487 4.01 -5.60 -31.86
CA ASP A 487 2.71 -5.17 -31.35
C ASP A 487 1.73 -6.35 -31.22
N PRO A 488 0.77 -6.31 -30.27
CA PRO A 488 -0.27 -7.32 -30.17
C PRO A 488 -1.04 -7.48 -31.47
N SER A 489 -1.37 -8.74 -31.85
CA SER A 489 -2.12 -9.06 -33.06
C SER A 489 -3.33 -9.94 -32.73
N PRO A 490 -4.36 -10.01 -33.62
CA PRO A 490 -5.50 -10.90 -33.41
C PRO A 490 -5.12 -12.39 -33.27
N ASN A 491 -4.01 -12.81 -33.90
CA ASN A 491 -3.50 -14.18 -33.82
C ASN A 491 -2.53 -14.42 -32.65
N GLY A 492 -2.21 -13.39 -31.91
CA GLY A 492 -1.25 -13.41 -30.81
C GLY A 492 0.19 -13.14 -31.27
N THR A 493 0.89 -12.26 -30.56
CA THR A 493 2.31 -11.92 -30.78
C THR A 493 3.09 -12.26 -29.53
N LYS A 494 4.15 -13.07 -29.66
CA LYS A 494 5.03 -13.39 -28.53
C LYS A 494 6.04 -12.27 -28.33
N VAL A 495 6.01 -11.66 -27.13
CA VAL A 495 6.90 -10.54 -26.77
C VAL A 495 7.57 -10.82 -25.41
N CYS A 496 8.82 -10.43 -25.29
CA CYS A 496 9.60 -10.45 -24.06
C CYS A 496 10.10 -9.02 -23.75
N PRO A 497 9.96 -8.55 -22.52
CA PRO A 497 9.39 -9.20 -21.34
C PRO A 497 7.90 -9.55 -21.45
N SER A 498 7.40 -10.33 -20.46
CA SER A 498 5.97 -10.60 -20.30
C SER A 498 5.21 -9.38 -19.80
N GLN A 499 3.89 -9.49 -19.62
CA GLN A 499 3.07 -8.48 -18.94
C GLN A 499 3.59 -8.17 -17.53
N ASP A 500 4.06 -9.16 -16.76
CA ASP A 500 4.70 -8.92 -15.47
C ASP A 500 5.93 -7.98 -15.56
N GLY A 501 6.45 -7.76 -16.78
CA GLY A 501 7.67 -7.01 -17.05
C GLY A 501 8.94 -7.79 -16.75
N ALA A 502 10.07 -7.14 -16.92
CA ALA A 502 11.39 -7.64 -16.50
C ALA A 502 11.62 -7.52 -14.99
N THR A 503 10.91 -6.63 -14.35
CA THR A 503 10.74 -6.42 -12.91
C THR A 503 9.34 -5.86 -12.67
N ASN A 504 8.95 -5.61 -11.41
CA ASN A 504 7.63 -5.05 -11.11
C ASN A 504 7.71 -4.10 -9.90
N TRP A 505 6.59 -3.82 -9.23
CA TRP A 505 6.46 -2.85 -8.13
C TRP A 505 7.27 -3.17 -6.86
N PHE A 506 7.74 -4.39 -6.67
CA PHE A 506 8.54 -4.74 -5.50
C PHE A 506 9.82 -3.90 -5.43
N SER A 507 10.14 -3.39 -4.23
CA SER A 507 11.18 -2.39 -4.06
C SER A 507 12.58 -2.95 -4.32
N PRO A 508 13.40 -2.25 -5.13
CA PRO A 508 14.84 -2.49 -5.23
C PRO A 508 15.57 -1.87 -4.04
N SER A 509 16.89 -2.07 -4.02
CA SER A 509 17.78 -1.38 -3.08
C SER A 509 19.16 -1.13 -3.70
N PHE A 510 19.86 -0.10 -3.21
CA PHE A 510 21.22 0.22 -3.60
C PHE A 510 22.13 0.20 -2.38
N ASN A 511 23.32 -0.38 -2.52
CA ASN A 511 24.32 -0.38 -1.46
C ASN A 511 25.53 0.47 -1.87
N PRO A 512 25.79 1.59 -1.19
CA PRO A 512 26.87 2.50 -1.54
C PRO A 512 28.27 1.87 -1.39
N ALA A 513 28.45 0.91 -0.46
CA ALA A 513 29.74 0.25 -0.24
C ALA A 513 30.13 -0.75 -1.35
N THR A 514 29.12 -1.26 -2.10
CA THR A 514 29.36 -2.17 -3.23
C THR A 514 29.24 -1.47 -4.57
N GLY A 515 28.51 -0.36 -4.66
CA GLY A 515 28.14 0.30 -5.91
C GLY A 515 27.11 -0.51 -6.72
N LEU A 516 26.42 -1.47 -6.08
CA LEU A 516 25.48 -2.37 -6.74
C LEU A 516 24.03 -2.03 -6.40
N TYR A 517 23.18 -2.13 -7.41
CA TYR A 517 21.72 -2.05 -7.34
C TYR A 517 21.13 -3.45 -7.40
N TYR A 518 20.28 -3.79 -6.43
CA TYR A 518 19.69 -5.13 -6.28
C TYR A 518 18.22 -5.09 -6.67
N VAL A 519 17.84 -5.99 -7.58
CA VAL A 519 16.49 -6.04 -8.11
C VAL A 519 16.05 -7.47 -8.41
N GLN A 520 14.83 -7.81 -8.03
CA GLN A 520 14.16 -9.03 -8.46
C GLN A 520 13.77 -8.90 -9.94
N THR A 521 14.10 -9.92 -10.74
CA THR A 521 13.89 -9.88 -12.19
C THR A 521 13.12 -11.10 -12.68
N PHE A 522 12.42 -10.92 -13.82
CA PHE A 522 11.70 -11.96 -14.52
C PHE A 522 12.28 -12.17 -15.91
N GLU A 523 12.65 -13.41 -16.22
CA GLU A 523 12.91 -13.87 -17.58
C GLU A 523 11.67 -14.61 -18.07
N LYS A 524 10.69 -13.86 -18.53
CA LYS A 524 9.38 -14.35 -19.00
C LYS A 524 8.99 -13.66 -20.27
N CYS A 525 8.18 -14.35 -21.09
CA CYS A 525 7.53 -13.77 -22.27
C CYS A 525 6.02 -13.96 -22.16
N SER A 526 5.25 -13.15 -22.85
CA SER A 526 3.80 -13.32 -23.02
C SER A 526 3.42 -13.38 -24.51
N ILE A 527 2.31 -14.03 -24.80
CA ILE A 527 1.63 -13.95 -26.06
C ILE A 527 0.49 -12.95 -25.89
N TYR A 528 0.58 -11.83 -26.59
CA TYR A 528 -0.38 -10.73 -26.51
C TYR A 528 -1.35 -10.80 -27.67
N THR A 529 -2.64 -10.80 -27.37
CA THR A 529 -3.72 -10.87 -28.36
C THR A 529 -4.51 -9.57 -28.33
N LYS A 530 -4.57 -8.89 -29.48
CA LYS A 530 -5.40 -7.72 -29.69
C LYS A 530 -6.81 -8.16 -30.05
N SER A 531 -7.81 -7.50 -29.46
CA SER A 531 -9.21 -7.65 -29.84
C SER A 531 -9.89 -6.29 -29.92
N GLU A 532 -11.00 -6.24 -30.66
CA GLU A 532 -11.87 -5.10 -30.59
C GLU A 532 -12.53 -5.04 -29.22
N GLN A 533 -12.70 -3.84 -28.71
CA GLN A 533 -13.46 -3.57 -27.50
C GLN A 533 -14.49 -2.52 -27.84
N GLY A 534 -15.71 -2.72 -27.30
CA GLY A 534 -16.79 -1.75 -27.39
C GLY A 534 -16.45 -0.43 -26.66
N GLU A 535 -17.44 0.43 -26.55
CA GLU A 535 -17.33 1.66 -25.77
C GLU A 535 -17.07 1.36 -24.29
N TRP A 536 -16.45 2.32 -23.62
CA TRP A 536 -16.18 2.20 -22.19
C TRP A 536 -17.48 2.04 -21.38
N GLU A 537 -17.48 1.14 -20.41
CA GLU A 537 -18.57 0.92 -19.46
C GLU A 537 -18.04 0.95 -18.04
N SER A 538 -18.69 1.71 -17.16
CA SER A 538 -18.31 1.79 -15.74
C SER A 538 -18.35 0.41 -15.07
N GLY A 539 -17.32 0.09 -14.28
CA GLY A 539 -17.18 -1.18 -13.56
C GLY A 539 -16.68 -2.35 -14.40
N LYS A 540 -16.49 -2.18 -15.71
CA LYS A 540 -15.88 -3.18 -16.59
C LYS A 540 -14.42 -2.84 -16.90
N THR A 541 -13.62 -3.88 -17.13
CA THR A 541 -12.24 -3.70 -17.59
C THR A 541 -12.20 -3.20 -19.03
N TYR A 542 -11.23 -2.32 -19.32
CA TYR A 542 -11.07 -1.66 -20.61
C TYR A 542 -9.71 -1.99 -21.22
N LEU A 543 -9.53 -3.27 -21.64
CA LEU A 543 -8.21 -3.84 -21.96
C LEU A 543 -7.90 -3.85 -23.46
N GLY A 544 -8.91 -4.00 -24.34
CA GLY A 544 -8.70 -4.09 -25.80
C GLY A 544 -7.98 -5.36 -26.25
N GLY A 545 -7.98 -6.40 -25.43
CA GLY A 545 -7.30 -7.65 -25.72
C GLY A 545 -7.06 -8.53 -24.51
N SER A 546 -6.06 -9.40 -24.62
CA SER A 546 -5.66 -10.32 -23.55
C SER A 546 -4.20 -10.72 -23.68
N GLN A 547 -3.66 -11.35 -22.62
CA GLN A 547 -2.35 -11.94 -22.66
C GLN A 547 -2.33 -13.31 -21.98
N LYS A 548 -1.35 -14.13 -22.33
CA LYS A 548 -1.01 -15.37 -21.63
C LYS A 548 0.50 -15.54 -21.56
N THR A 549 0.99 -16.07 -20.45
CA THR A 549 2.42 -16.36 -20.29
C THR A 549 2.85 -17.41 -21.31
N ALA A 550 3.95 -17.17 -22.03
CA ALA A 550 4.57 -18.13 -22.90
C ALA A 550 5.36 -19.16 -22.08
N THR A 551 5.35 -20.42 -22.53
CA THR A 551 6.04 -21.52 -21.85
C THR A 551 7.49 -21.68 -22.32
N ASP A 552 7.84 -21.07 -23.44
CA ASP A 552 9.17 -21.06 -24.02
C ASP A 552 9.61 -19.62 -24.34
N PRO A 553 10.73 -19.12 -23.80
CA PRO A 553 11.60 -19.80 -22.83
C PRO A 553 10.87 -20.06 -21.51
N LYS A 554 11.30 -21.10 -20.79
CA LYS A 554 10.74 -21.41 -19.46
C LYS A 554 10.88 -20.19 -18.55
N PRO A 555 9.78 -19.73 -17.94
CA PRO A 555 9.83 -18.60 -17.01
C PRO A 555 10.80 -18.80 -15.85
N GLN A 556 11.58 -17.77 -15.53
CA GLN A 556 12.54 -17.76 -14.44
C GLN A 556 12.40 -16.48 -13.62
N ARG A 557 12.74 -16.55 -12.35
CA ARG A 557 12.95 -15.42 -11.46
C ARG A 557 14.38 -15.41 -10.98
N ILE A 558 14.98 -14.23 -10.94
CA ILE A 558 16.40 -14.08 -10.65
C ILE A 558 16.59 -12.80 -9.82
N LEU A 559 17.24 -12.89 -8.66
CA LEU A 559 17.77 -11.71 -8.00
C LEU A 559 19.05 -11.30 -8.73
N ARG A 560 19.11 -10.05 -9.20
CA ARG A 560 20.28 -9.49 -9.89
C ARG A 560 20.90 -8.35 -9.11
N ALA A 561 22.23 -8.30 -9.14
CA ALA A 561 23.00 -7.15 -8.71
C ALA A 561 23.61 -6.47 -9.96
N ILE A 562 23.32 -5.18 -10.13
CA ILE A 562 23.70 -4.40 -11.30
C ILE A 562 24.70 -3.32 -10.85
N ASP A 563 25.88 -3.25 -11.48
CA ASP A 563 26.83 -2.15 -11.27
C ASP A 563 26.21 -0.87 -11.88
N ILE A 564 25.98 0.14 -11.05
CA ILE A 564 25.28 1.35 -11.49
C ILE A 564 26.06 2.20 -12.51
N ARG A 565 27.39 2.05 -12.58
CA ARG A 565 28.27 2.83 -13.46
C ARG A 565 28.28 2.29 -14.90
N THR A 566 28.09 0.97 -15.03
CA THR A 566 28.21 0.27 -16.32
C THR A 566 26.89 -0.34 -16.80
N GLY A 567 25.95 -0.57 -15.89
CA GLY A 567 24.73 -1.35 -16.15
C GLY A 567 24.99 -2.85 -16.27
N ALA A 568 26.23 -3.30 -16.02
CA ALA A 568 26.57 -4.72 -16.09
C ALA A 568 26.01 -5.50 -14.89
N ILE A 569 25.57 -6.72 -15.14
CA ILE A 569 25.16 -7.65 -14.08
C ILE A 569 26.42 -8.18 -13.41
N ALA A 570 26.63 -7.85 -12.13
CA ALA A 570 27.76 -8.28 -11.34
C ALA A 570 27.59 -9.75 -10.88
N TRP A 571 26.39 -10.12 -10.48
CA TRP A 571 26.02 -11.50 -10.15
C TRP A 571 24.51 -11.75 -10.29
N GLU A 572 24.15 -13.02 -10.40
CA GLU A 572 22.77 -13.52 -10.49
C GLU A 572 22.54 -14.61 -9.46
N LEU A 573 21.36 -14.60 -8.83
CA LEU A 573 20.88 -15.66 -7.97
C LEU A 573 19.52 -16.16 -8.48
N PRO A 574 19.49 -17.22 -9.32
CA PRO A 574 18.26 -17.81 -9.78
C PRO A 574 17.44 -18.37 -8.62
N GLN A 575 16.14 -18.12 -8.64
CA GLN A 575 15.21 -18.61 -7.63
C GLN A 575 14.58 -19.93 -8.08
N THR A 576 14.33 -20.80 -7.12
CA THR A 576 13.72 -22.11 -7.35
C THR A 576 12.62 -22.33 -6.33
N GLY A 577 11.48 -22.85 -6.78
CA GLY A 577 10.36 -23.17 -5.89
C GLY A 577 9.01 -22.72 -6.44
N PRO A 578 7.94 -23.13 -5.77
CA PRO A 578 6.56 -22.89 -6.23
C PRO A 578 5.94 -21.60 -5.70
N ALA A 579 6.61 -20.84 -4.83
CA ALA A 579 5.96 -19.77 -4.06
C ALA A 579 5.50 -18.58 -4.91
N ASN A 580 6.04 -18.39 -6.11
CA ASN A 580 5.67 -17.29 -7.01
C ASN A 580 5.73 -15.92 -6.31
N SER A 581 6.87 -15.65 -5.63
CA SER A 581 7.05 -14.51 -4.75
C SER A 581 7.26 -13.19 -5.49
N TRP A 582 6.77 -12.10 -4.90
CA TRP A 582 6.88 -10.72 -5.40
C TRP A 582 7.49 -9.82 -4.32
N GLY A 583 8.48 -10.35 -3.60
CA GLY A 583 9.18 -9.64 -2.53
C GLY A 583 10.26 -8.72 -3.07
N GLY A 584 10.44 -7.57 -2.42
CA GLY A 584 11.54 -6.65 -2.72
C GLY A 584 12.81 -6.97 -1.93
N THR A 585 13.79 -6.07 -2.03
CA THR A 585 15.10 -6.20 -1.38
C THR A 585 15.30 -5.16 -0.28
N LEU A 586 16.20 -5.47 0.66
CA LEU A 586 16.73 -4.56 1.68
C LEU A 586 18.23 -4.79 1.75
N THR A 587 19.05 -3.74 1.71
CA THR A 587 20.50 -3.89 1.91
C THR A 587 21.00 -3.21 3.17
N THR A 588 22.18 -3.65 3.65
CA THR A 588 22.79 -3.17 4.89
C THR A 588 24.22 -2.68 4.64
N ALA A 589 24.68 -1.73 5.45
CA ALA A 589 26.10 -1.27 5.45
C ALA A 589 27.07 -2.41 5.75
N THR A 590 26.61 -3.46 6.42
CA THR A 590 27.39 -4.66 6.77
C THR A 590 27.58 -5.63 5.59
N GLY A 591 27.00 -5.32 4.41
CA GLY A 591 27.18 -6.12 3.20
C GLY A 591 26.22 -7.28 3.04
N LEU A 592 25.00 -7.16 3.59
CA LEU A 592 23.91 -8.12 3.37
C LEU A 592 22.87 -7.56 2.38
N VAL A 593 22.22 -8.47 1.66
CA VAL A 593 20.96 -8.22 0.96
C VAL A 593 19.91 -9.23 1.40
N PHE A 594 18.79 -8.74 1.94
CA PHE A 594 17.63 -9.55 2.29
C PHE A 594 16.64 -9.55 1.14
N VAL A 595 16.07 -10.72 0.87
CA VAL A 595 15.04 -10.90 -0.14
C VAL A 595 14.16 -12.09 0.21
N ALA A 596 12.88 -11.99 -0.09
CA ALA A 596 11.93 -13.09 0.02
C ALA A 596 11.76 -13.73 -1.36
N GLU A 597 11.98 -15.04 -1.47
CA GLU A 597 12.19 -15.73 -2.73
C GLU A 597 11.23 -16.92 -2.98
N ASP A 598 11.33 -17.55 -4.14
CA ASP A 598 10.36 -18.54 -4.63
C ASP A 598 10.39 -19.90 -3.92
N SER A 599 11.40 -20.21 -3.10
CA SER A 599 11.36 -21.39 -2.22
C SER A 599 10.35 -21.23 -1.06
N GLY A 600 9.82 -20.02 -0.87
CA GLY A 600 9.01 -19.65 0.29
C GLY A 600 9.88 -19.25 1.50
N ALA A 601 11.15 -18.94 1.27
CA ALA A 601 12.08 -18.49 2.31
C ALA A 601 12.33 -16.97 2.24
N LEU A 602 12.58 -16.37 3.40
CA LEU A 602 13.33 -15.12 3.51
C LEU A 602 14.80 -15.49 3.60
N ILE A 603 15.63 -14.95 2.71
CA ILE A 603 17.07 -15.20 2.71
C ILE A 603 17.86 -13.91 2.98
N ALA A 604 19.07 -14.07 3.52
CA ALA A 604 20.10 -13.06 3.55
C ALA A 604 21.30 -13.56 2.74
N ALA A 605 21.70 -12.79 1.73
CA ALA A 605 22.84 -13.11 0.89
C ALA A 605 23.95 -12.05 1.07
N ASP A 606 25.19 -12.45 0.80
CA ASP A 606 26.32 -11.55 0.69
C ASP A 606 26.12 -10.60 -0.48
N ALA A 607 26.17 -9.31 -0.22
CA ALA A 607 25.84 -8.28 -1.18
C ALA A 607 26.83 -8.20 -2.38
N ARG A 608 28.07 -8.67 -2.24
CA ARG A 608 29.09 -8.64 -3.29
C ARG A 608 29.04 -9.85 -4.22
N SER A 609 28.61 -11.00 -3.69
CA SER A 609 28.70 -12.28 -4.41
C SER A 609 27.37 -12.99 -4.64
N GLY A 610 26.28 -12.59 -3.96
CA GLY A 610 25.00 -13.29 -4.01
C GLY A 610 24.98 -14.61 -3.24
N ARG A 611 26.07 -14.99 -2.53
CA ARG A 611 26.12 -16.23 -1.75
C ARG A 611 25.15 -16.15 -0.58
N ILE A 612 24.23 -17.12 -0.46
CA ILE A 612 23.27 -17.20 0.65
C ILE A 612 24.05 -17.50 1.93
N LEU A 613 23.83 -16.67 2.96
CA LEU A 613 24.45 -16.78 4.28
C LEU A 613 23.47 -17.30 5.33
N TRP A 614 22.18 -17.06 5.13
CA TRP A 614 21.10 -17.45 6.02
C TRP A 614 19.78 -17.59 5.24
N SER A 615 18.91 -18.49 5.72
CA SER A 615 17.60 -18.75 5.13
C SER A 615 16.58 -19.10 6.21
N PHE A 616 15.38 -18.53 6.09
CA PHE A 616 14.25 -18.81 6.95
C PHE A 616 13.04 -19.25 6.12
N PRO A 617 12.81 -20.54 5.96
CA PRO A 617 11.69 -21.08 5.19
C PRO A 617 10.37 -20.93 5.96
N THR A 618 9.34 -20.45 5.30
CA THR A 618 8.00 -20.24 5.88
C THR A 618 6.88 -20.92 5.09
N ASN A 619 7.18 -21.45 3.90
CA ASN A 619 6.18 -21.94 2.93
C ASN A 619 5.14 -20.88 2.52
N GLN A 620 5.48 -19.58 2.63
CA GLN A 620 4.62 -18.49 2.24
C GLN A 620 4.96 -17.99 0.83
N THR A 621 3.96 -17.48 0.14
CA THR A 621 4.16 -16.61 -1.00
C THR A 621 4.37 -15.19 -0.49
N TRP A 622 5.48 -14.57 -0.85
CA TRP A 622 5.82 -13.24 -0.37
C TRP A 622 5.29 -12.17 -1.33
N LYS A 623 4.62 -11.15 -0.80
CA LYS A 623 4.14 -9.98 -1.58
C LYS A 623 4.58 -8.67 -0.93
N ALA A 624 5.56 -8.70 -0.05
CA ALA A 624 6.07 -7.55 0.67
C ALA A 624 7.59 -7.46 0.59
N SER A 625 8.12 -6.28 0.88
CA SER A 625 9.56 -6.03 0.94
C SER A 625 10.02 -5.97 2.38
N PRO A 626 11.20 -6.55 2.74
CA PRO A 626 11.72 -6.49 4.09
C PRO A 626 12.10 -5.06 4.49
N MET A 627 11.96 -4.74 5.78
CA MET A 627 12.38 -3.47 6.38
C MET A 627 13.19 -3.74 7.66
N THR A 628 13.84 -2.72 8.22
CA THR A 628 14.65 -2.85 9.43
C THR A 628 14.51 -1.65 10.35
N TYR A 629 14.70 -1.88 11.65
CA TYR A 629 14.66 -0.84 12.68
C TYR A 629 15.51 -1.25 13.88
N MET A 630 15.87 -0.27 14.71
CA MET A 630 16.49 -0.51 16.01
C MET A 630 15.46 -0.31 17.12
N PHE A 631 15.39 -1.26 18.03
CA PHE A 631 14.50 -1.20 19.17
C PHE A 631 15.18 -1.81 20.39
N ASP A 632 15.29 -1.06 21.46
CA ASP A 632 15.94 -1.48 22.72
C ASP A 632 17.35 -2.05 22.49
N LYS A 633 18.14 -1.34 21.68
CA LYS A 633 19.52 -1.70 21.27
C LYS A 633 19.63 -2.96 20.40
N LYS A 634 18.52 -3.54 19.97
CA LYS A 634 18.49 -4.67 19.04
C LYS A 634 18.07 -4.22 17.65
N GLN A 635 18.76 -4.74 16.65
CA GLN A 635 18.33 -4.60 15.25
C GLN A 635 17.32 -5.68 14.89
N TYR A 636 16.22 -5.26 14.29
CA TYR A 636 15.19 -6.14 13.76
C TYR A 636 15.12 -6.05 12.24
N VAL A 637 14.80 -7.17 11.61
CA VAL A 637 14.30 -7.23 10.23
C VAL A 637 12.85 -7.69 10.29
N ALA A 638 11.94 -6.93 9.69
CA ALA A 638 10.53 -7.31 9.65
C ALA A 638 9.99 -7.35 8.21
N ILE A 639 9.02 -8.22 8.00
CA ILE A 639 8.37 -8.43 6.69
C ILE A 639 6.97 -9.01 6.88
N ALA A 640 6.07 -8.69 5.94
CA ALA A 640 4.79 -9.37 5.86
C ALA A 640 4.92 -10.70 5.09
N ALA A 641 4.38 -11.77 5.68
CA ALA A 641 4.42 -13.14 5.18
C ALA A 641 3.00 -13.72 5.18
N GLY A 642 2.37 -13.86 4.02
CA GLY A 642 0.94 -14.20 3.94
C GLY A 642 0.10 -13.15 4.67
N SER A 643 -0.65 -13.56 5.68
CA SER A 643 -1.44 -12.68 6.56
C SER A 643 -0.73 -12.28 7.86
N ASN A 644 0.56 -12.54 7.99
CA ASN A 644 1.31 -12.30 9.22
C ASN A 644 2.39 -11.24 9.01
N ILE A 645 2.74 -10.55 10.08
CA ILE A 645 3.98 -9.79 10.19
C ILE A 645 4.95 -10.60 11.04
N ILE A 646 6.16 -10.82 10.52
CA ILE A 646 7.24 -11.52 11.22
C ILE A 646 8.34 -10.50 11.51
N ALA A 647 8.79 -10.42 12.75
CA ALA A 647 9.96 -9.64 13.14
C ALA A 647 11.06 -10.59 13.67
N LEU A 648 12.25 -10.43 13.11
CA LEU A 648 13.41 -11.26 13.42
C LEU A 648 14.51 -10.40 14.02
N ALA A 649 15.25 -10.94 14.99
CA ALA A 649 16.47 -10.31 15.52
C ALA A 649 17.49 -11.39 15.87
N VAL A 650 18.74 -10.98 16.14
CA VAL A 650 19.81 -11.87 16.55
C VAL A 650 19.52 -12.41 17.97
N GLN A 651 19.63 -13.74 18.13
CA GLN A 651 19.54 -14.42 19.43
C GLN A 651 20.88 -14.42 20.17
#